data_ca5129424588391fad1143f9467e65ab
#
_entry.id   ca5129424588391fad1143f9467e65ab
#
_cell.length_a   1.000
_cell.length_b   1.000
_cell.length_c   1.000
_cell.angle_alpha   90.00
_cell.angle_beta   90.00
_cell.angle_gamma   90.00
#
_symmetry.space_group_name_H-M   'P 1'
#
loop_
_entity.id
_entity.type
_entity.pdbx_description
1 polymer ?
#
loop_
_entity_poly.entity_id
_entity_poly.type
_entity_poly.pdbx_seq_one_letter_code
_entity_poly.pdbx_strand_id
1 'polypeptide(L)'
;MTPIRKLDDSRSNGARVADVRKRYLEFFEKRGHAVIPSAPIVPENDPTTLFTSSGMQPLVPYLLGEPHPEGTRLADSQMSFRAEDIEEVGDNRHTTFFEMLGNWSLGDYFKQEQLPWFFDYMTSTEEGLGLNPEHLYVTVFAGDEESGMAADSESVEIWKKLFGDKGIEAKFVELGTEERGNELGMQGGRIFSYGAKKNWWSRAGVPAKMPAGEIGGPDSEVFYDFGLPHDPKFGKECHPNCDCGRFIEIGNSVFMQYQKQEDSSFKELPKRNVDFGGGLERLAAAVRGDADIFMIDVFDAARAVLEERSGKQYGDADATRSFRIILDHMRAASFFISSGIRPGNSEQGYVLRRLIRRSIREADKLGIKDAVLAEVAEGFGAAYADAYPFVQAAAETIREELEKEEVQFRKTLVHGMKELEKMGGAIDAFMLFTTYGFPVELTEEIAKERGIALDMSAVQEKMETHKNLSREGAAQKFAGGLADHAEQTVRYHTAHHLLLKALQVVLGPDVHQRGSNITSERLRIDFSYGQKMTDEQKREVERIVNEKIAEAIPVVRTDMKKEEAEKLGAEHEFGATYPETVSVYSVGPLDSAFSIEFCGGPHVANTSELGEGGKHFKILKEEASSAGIRRIKAVLE
;
A
#
# COMPACT_ATOMS: atom_id res chain seq x y z
N MET A 1 -25.56 30.33 22.70
CA MET A 1 -24.44 30.53 21.76
C MET A 1 -23.37 31.35 22.46
N THR A 2 -22.40 30.66 23.04
CA THR A 2 -21.23 31.29 23.66
C THR A 2 -20.16 31.37 22.57
N PRO A 3 -19.52 32.53 22.34
CA PRO A 3 -18.55 32.65 21.26
C PRO A 3 -17.31 31.83 21.53
N ILE A 4 -16.92 31.04 20.54
CA ILE A 4 -15.66 30.30 20.50
C ILE A 4 -14.52 31.32 20.70
N ARG A 5 -13.76 31.21 21.79
CA ARG A 5 -12.57 32.02 22.03
C ARG A 5 -11.57 31.75 20.91
N LYS A 6 -11.22 32.78 20.15
CA LYS A 6 -10.04 32.76 19.28
C LYS A 6 -8.83 32.46 20.16
N LEU A 7 -8.16 31.35 19.86
CA LEU A 7 -6.89 30.99 20.46
C LEU A 7 -5.82 32.03 20.11
N ASP A 8 -5.03 32.39 21.08
CA ASP A 8 -3.93 33.35 20.99
C ASP A 8 -2.86 32.82 19.99
N ASP A 9 -2.51 33.61 18.99
CA ASP A 9 -1.52 33.28 17.93
C ASP A 9 -0.13 32.89 18.47
N SER A 10 0.15 33.14 19.76
CA SER A 10 1.41 32.71 20.41
C SER A 10 1.52 31.20 20.65
N ARG A 11 0.42 30.43 20.51
CA ARG A 11 0.40 28.95 20.61
C ARG A 11 0.57 28.22 19.27
N SER A 12 0.60 28.95 18.15
CA SER A 12 0.76 28.36 16.81
C SER A 12 2.12 27.66 16.59
N ASN A 13 3.16 28.04 17.34
CA ASN A 13 4.51 27.48 17.23
C ASN A 13 4.70 26.09 17.87
N GLY A 14 3.75 25.58 18.66
CA GLY A 14 3.85 24.26 19.33
C GLY A 14 2.99 23.15 18.70
N ALA A 15 2.22 23.46 17.67
CA ALA A 15 1.26 22.55 17.05
C ALA A 15 1.75 21.90 15.74
N ARG A 16 3.00 22.13 15.34
CA ARG A 16 3.55 21.55 14.11
C ARG A 16 3.84 20.07 14.30
N VAL A 17 3.50 19.27 13.30
CA VAL A 17 3.78 17.82 13.27
C VAL A 17 5.27 17.53 13.52
N ALA A 18 6.16 18.32 12.92
CA ALA A 18 7.61 18.22 13.14
C ALA A 18 8.01 18.39 14.62
N ASP A 19 7.38 19.33 15.35
CA ASP A 19 7.67 19.59 16.76
C ASP A 19 7.14 18.45 17.66
N VAL A 20 5.96 17.90 17.37
CA VAL A 20 5.41 16.74 18.10
C VAL A 20 6.33 15.53 17.93
N ARG A 21 6.75 15.22 16.70
CA ARG A 21 7.69 14.13 16.42
C ARG A 21 9.01 14.31 17.17
N LYS A 22 9.62 15.48 17.05
CA LYS A 22 10.89 15.81 17.70
C LYS A 22 10.80 15.65 19.23
N ARG A 23 9.76 16.23 19.86
CA ARG A 23 9.55 16.12 21.31
C ARG A 23 9.39 14.69 21.76
N TYR A 24 8.70 13.85 20.98
CA TYR A 24 8.52 12.44 21.31
C TYR A 24 9.87 11.70 21.32
N LEU A 25 10.64 11.83 20.28
CA LEU A 25 11.93 11.16 20.16
C LEU A 25 12.89 11.63 21.26
N GLU A 26 13.01 12.95 21.50
CA GLU A 26 13.83 13.51 22.58
C GLU A 26 13.36 13.05 23.98
N PHE A 27 12.05 12.90 24.18
CA PHE A 27 11.48 12.45 25.46
C PHE A 27 11.89 11.01 25.78
N PHE A 28 11.85 10.11 24.80
CA PHE A 28 12.24 8.72 24.99
C PHE A 28 13.77 8.54 24.95
N GLU A 29 14.50 9.31 24.18
CA GLU A 29 15.98 9.33 24.21
C GLU A 29 16.51 9.67 25.62
N LYS A 30 15.94 10.67 26.31
CA LYS A 30 16.26 11.01 27.69
C LYS A 30 15.99 9.87 28.68
N ARG A 31 15.10 8.93 28.33
CA ARG A 31 14.77 7.73 29.10
C ARG A 31 15.55 6.49 28.68
N GLY A 32 16.61 6.70 27.91
CA GLY A 32 17.57 5.67 27.50
C GLY A 32 17.14 4.82 26.31
N HIS A 33 16.19 5.29 25.50
CA HIS A 33 15.83 4.64 24.26
C HIS A 33 16.80 5.05 23.15
N ALA A 34 17.22 4.08 22.35
CA ALA A 34 17.89 4.35 21.08
C ALA A 34 16.85 4.78 20.04
N VAL A 35 17.07 5.93 19.43
CA VAL A 35 16.23 6.39 18.32
C VAL A 35 16.68 5.69 17.04
N ILE A 36 15.83 4.86 16.49
CA ILE A 36 16.11 4.10 15.26
C ILE A 36 15.44 4.75 14.05
N PRO A 37 15.97 4.57 12.84
CA PRO A 37 15.35 5.10 11.64
C PRO A 37 14.03 4.36 11.32
N SER A 38 13.08 5.08 10.71
CA SER A 38 11.87 4.47 10.16
C SER A 38 12.23 3.38 9.14
N ALA A 39 11.64 2.21 9.26
CA ALA A 39 11.77 1.18 8.24
C ALA A 39 11.08 1.59 6.93
N PRO A 40 11.47 1.01 5.78
CA PRO A 40 10.82 1.28 4.50
C PRO A 40 9.32 1.00 4.53
N ILE A 41 8.55 1.80 3.76
CA ILE A 41 7.10 1.60 3.63
C ILE A 41 6.75 0.26 2.95
N VAL A 42 7.65 -0.27 2.13
CA VAL A 42 7.57 -1.63 1.57
C VAL A 42 8.46 -2.53 2.41
N PRO A 43 7.92 -3.54 3.10
CA PRO A 43 8.71 -4.45 3.93
C PRO A 43 9.75 -5.21 3.10
N GLU A 44 11.01 -5.23 3.56
CA GLU A 44 12.09 -5.90 2.82
C GLU A 44 12.08 -7.43 3.00
N ASN A 45 11.63 -7.92 4.15
CA ASN A 45 11.72 -9.33 4.53
C ASN A 45 10.37 -9.98 4.89
N ASP A 46 9.26 -9.36 4.53
CA ASP A 46 7.91 -9.88 4.78
C ASP A 46 7.12 -9.98 3.48
N PRO A 47 7.11 -11.14 2.80
CA PRO A 47 6.35 -11.35 1.57
C PRO A 47 4.84 -11.50 1.82
N THR A 48 4.39 -11.50 3.07
CA THR A 48 2.97 -11.69 3.43
C THR A 48 2.19 -10.38 3.45
N THR A 49 2.86 -9.24 3.54
CA THR A 49 2.26 -7.91 3.57
C THR A 49 2.81 -7.01 2.47
N LEU A 50 1.94 -6.17 1.91
CA LEU A 50 2.34 -5.25 0.84
C LEU A 50 3.03 -3.99 1.39
N PHE A 51 2.68 -3.58 2.61
CA PHE A 51 3.16 -2.34 3.22
C PHE A 51 3.45 -2.54 4.69
N THR A 52 4.34 -1.75 5.23
CA THR A 52 4.55 -1.60 6.67
C THR A 52 3.34 -0.88 7.25
N SER A 53 2.56 -1.56 8.09
CA SER A 53 1.29 -1.08 8.64
C SER A 53 1.38 -0.59 10.09
N SER A 54 2.52 -0.84 10.77
CA SER A 54 2.76 -0.43 12.16
C SER A 54 4.25 -0.39 12.48
N GLY A 55 4.62 0.34 13.54
CA GLY A 55 6.00 0.41 14.03
C GLY A 55 6.55 -0.93 14.53
N MET A 56 5.68 -1.79 15.03
CA MET A 56 6.06 -3.11 15.52
C MET A 56 6.48 -4.08 14.40
N GLN A 57 5.90 -3.96 13.21
CA GLN A 57 6.08 -4.95 12.15
C GLN A 57 7.55 -5.23 11.81
N PRO A 58 8.44 -4.23 11.67
CA PRO A 58 9.86 -4.47 11.44
C PRO A 58 10.58 -5.09 12.65
N LEU A 59 10.00 -4.97 13.86
CA LEU A 59 10.61 -5.39 15.12
C LEU A 59 10.16 -6.76 15.61
N VAL A 60 9.31 -7.46 14.85
CA VAL A 60 8.79 -8.79 15.21
C VAL A 60 9.88 -9.80 15.62
N PRO A 61 11.01 -9.94 14.93
CA PRO A 61 12.06 -10.88 15.34
C PRO A 61 12.61 -10.58 16.75
N TYR A 62 12.75 -9.30 17.08
CA TYR A 62 13.28 -8.84 18.37
C TYR A 62 12.27 -9.02 19.51
N LEU A 63 10.99 -8.80 19.24
CA LEU A 63 9.91 -9.11 20.18
C LEU A 63 9.77 -10.60 20.46
N LEU A 64 10.16 -11.45 19.51
CA LEU A 64 10.26 -12.91 19.65
C LEU A 64 11.53 -13.38 20.36
N GLY A 65 12.46 -12.46 20.69
CA GLY A 65 13.62 -12.73 21.51
C GLY A 65 14.99 -12.64 20.86
N GLU A 66 15.06 -12.26 19.57
CA GLU A 66 16.33 -11.93 18.95
C GLU A 66 16.90 -10.63 19.56
N PRO A 67 18.22 -10.52 19.76
CA PRO A 67 18.82 -9.30 20.29
C PRO A 67 18.85 -8.21 19.21
N HIS A 68 18.32 -7.02 19.54
CA HIS A 68 18.43 -5.86 18.65
C HIS A 68 19.81 -5.21 18.81
N PRO A 69 20.49 -4.78 17.71
CA PRO A 69 21.84 -4.22 17.78
C PRO A 69 21.92 -2.91 18.60
N GLU A 70 20.86 -2.10 18.61
CA GLU A 70 20.80 -0.84 19.38
C GLU A 70 20.31 -1.02 20.84
N GLY A 71 20.08 -2.26 21.30
CA GLY A 71 19.71 -2.54 22.69
C GLY A 71 18.26 -2.91 22.91
N THR A 72 17.78 -2.74 24.16
CA THR A 72 16.46 -3.22 24.64
C THR A 72 15.40 -2.14 24.69
N ARG A 73 15.77 -0.88 24.56
CA ARG A 73 14.86 0.28 24.54
C ARG A 73 14.99 0.99 23.21
N LEU A 74 13.94 1.00 22.42
CA LEU A 74 13.92 1.59 21.08
C LEU A 74 12.81 2.63 20.96
N ALA A 75 13.00 3.64 20.13
CA ALA A 75 11.96 4.59 19.76
C ALA A 75 12.12 5.03 18.31
N ASP A 76 11.01 5.28 17.64
CA ASP A 76 11.02 5.87 16.29
C ASP A 76 9.74 6.66 15.96
N SER A 77 9.70 7.17 14.72
CA SER A 77 8.50 7.62 14.03
C SER A 77 8.41 6.83 12.73
N GLN A 78 7.59 5.79 12.72
CA GLN A 78 7.48 4.82 11.63
C GLN A 78 6.46 5.27 10.59
N MET A 79 6.89 5.39 9.32
CA MET A 79 5.99 5.48 8.18
C MET A 79 5.13 4.23 8.09
N SER A 80 3.80 4.41 8.11
CA SER A 80 2.85 3.31 8.10
C SER A 80 1.76 3.54 7.07
N PHE A 81 1.29 2.45 6.44
CA PHE A 81 0.18 2.49 5.50
C PHE A 81 -0.77 1.32 5.71
N ARG A 82 -2.07 1.62 5.82
CA ARG A 82 -3.16 0.65 5.97
C ARG A 82 -4.10 0.71 4.77
N ALA A 83 -4.05 -0.33 3.95
CA ALA A 83 -4.89 -0.43 2.75
C ALA A 83 -6.37 -0.68 3.06
N GLU A 84 -6.66 -1.30 4.21
CA GLU A 84 -8.02 -1.53 4.73
C GLU A 84 -8.77 -0.23 5.02
N ASP A 85 -8.05 0.84 5.39
CA ASP A 85 -8.67 2.13 5.75
C ASP A 85 -9.03 3.01 4.53
N ILE A 86 -8.68 2.59 3.30
CA ILE A 86 -8.94 3.40 2.08
C ILE A 86 -10.40 3.85 1.98
N GLU A 87 -11.35 2.95 2.27
CA GLU A 87 -12.78 3.26 2.15
C GLU A 87 -13.30 4.18 3.27
N GLU A 88 -12.63 4.19 4.42
CA GLU A 88 -13.02 4.97 5.59
C GLU A 88 -12.56 6.43 5.49
N VAL A 89 -11.51 6.69 4.68
CA VAL A 89 -11.02 8.06 4.45
C VAL A 89 -12.11 8.95 3.88
N GLY A 90 -12.28 10.09 4.52
CA GLY A 90 -13.29 11.11 4.21
C GLY A 90 -13.98 11.64 5.46
N ASP A 91 -13.87 10.96 6.59
CA ASP A 91 -14.19 11.50 7.91
C ASP A 91 -13.04 12.39 8.45
N ASN A 92 -13.10 12.81 9.71
CA ASN A 92 -12.12 13.72 10.30
C ASN A 92 -10.91 13.04 10.94
N ARG A 93 -10.77 11.70 10.90
CA ARG A 93 -9.79 10.96 11.70
C ARG A 93 -9.11 9.78 11.01
N HIS A 94 -9.67 9.24 9.91
CA HIS A 94 -9.07 8.13 9.18
C HIS A 94 -8.12 8.61 8.09
N THR A 95 -6.93 8.03 8.07
CA THR A 95 -5.92 8.20 7.02
C THR A 95 -5.34 6.86 6.64
N THR A 96 -5.00 6.69 5.36
CA THR A 96 -4.30 5.48 4.90
C THR A 96 -2.82 5.51 5.25
N PHE A 97 -2.14 6.63 4.99
CA PHE A 97 -0.77 6.89 5.38
C PHE A 97 -0.74 7.70 6.67
N PHE A 98 0.08 7.31 7.63
CA PHE A 98 0.31 8.03 8.88
C PHE A 98 1.70 7.73 9.44
N GLU A 99 2.15 8.57 10.35
CA GLU A 99 3.35 8.29 11.13
C GLU A 99 2.94 7.72 12.48
N MET A 100 3.46 6.53 12.80
CA MET A 100 3.29 5.91 14.10
C MET A 100 4.51 6.24 14.97
N LEU A 101 4.31 7.05 15.99
CA LEU A 101 5.29 7.23 17.06
C LEU A 101 5.34 5.94 17.87
N GLY A 102 6.51 5.33 17.96
CA GLY A 102 6.70 4.06 18.63
C GLY A 102 7.76 4.10 19.71
N ASN A 103 7.54 3.37 20.82
CA ASN A 103 8.59 3.01 21.76
C ASN A 103 8.43 1.56 22.22
N TRP A 104 9.54 0.87 22.33
CA TRP A 104 9.58 -0.57 22.61
C TRP A 104 10.47 -0.88 23.80
N SER A 105 10.00 -1.85 24.60
CA SER A 105 10.79 -2.54 25.61
C SER A 105 10.96 -4.00 25.19
N LEU A 106 12.18 -4.42 24.94
CA LEU A 106 12.52 -5.81 24.62
C LEU A 106 12.91 -6.55 25.92
N GLY A 107 11.94 -6.70 26.83
CA GLY A 107 12.12 -7.34 28.13
C GLY A 107 12.87 -6.53 29.17
N ASP A 108 12.82 -5.20 29.12
CA ASP A 108 13.50 -4.28 30.04
C ASP A 108 12.51 -3.64 31.02
N TYR A 109 11.58 -2.81 30.57
CA TYR A 109 10.54 -2.18 31.37
C TYR A 109 9.13 -2.67 30.97
N PHE A 110 8.12 -2.32 31.78
CA PHE A 110 6.75 -2.75 31.52
C PHE A 110 5.73 -1.65 31.92
N LYS A 111 4.54 -2.01 32.41
CA LYS A 111 3.42 -1.11 32.70
C LYS A 111 3.78 0.03 33.67
N GLN A 112 4.59 -0.26 34.70
CA GLN A 112 4.95 0.69 35.75
C GLN A 112 5.78 1.88 35.23
N GLU A 113 6.47 1.71 34.12
CA GLU A 113 7.21 2.76 33.43
C GLU A 113 6.45 3.31 32.24
N GLN A 114 5.89 2.42 31.39
CA GLN A 114 5.26 2.82 30.14
C GLN A 114 4.09 3.79 30.33
N LEU A 115 3.13 3.45 31.19
CA LEU A 115 1.93 4.26 31.36
C LEU A 115 2.25 5.64 31.99
N PRO A 116 3.10 5.76 33.03
CA PRO A 116 3.56 7.06 33.53
C PRO A 116 4.33 7.86 32.47
N TRP A 117 5.24 7.25 31.72
CA TRP A 117 6.00 7.98 30.69
C TRP A 117 5.09 8.53 29.59
N PHE A 118 4.14 7.74 29.11
CA PHE A 118 3.22 8.24 28.09
C PHE A 118 2.29 9.32 28.65
N PHE A 119 1.81 9.17 29.89
CA PHE A 119 1.02 10.21 30.55
C PHE A 119 1.80 11.51 30.73
N ASP A 120 3.07 11.41 31.17
CA ASP A 120 3.96 12.57 31.29
C ASP A 120 4.24 13.21 29.94
N TYR A 121 4.50 12.41 28.89
CA TYR A 121 4.67 12.95 27.55
C TYR A 121 3.44 13.74 27.08
N MET A 122 2.24 13.24 27.33
CA MET A 122 1.02 13.96 26.97
C MET A 122 0.83 15.24 27.78
N THR A 123 1.08 15.22 29.11
CA THR A 123 0.63 16.29 30.02
C THR A 123 1.71 17.26 30.48
N SER A 124 3.00 16.90 30.39
CA SER A 124 4.09 17.80 30.76
C SER A 124 4.18 19.00 29.81
N THR A 125 4.26 20.21 30.36
CA THR A 125 4.48 21.45 29.59
C THR A 125 5.96 21.70 29.27
N GLU A 126 6.87 21.04 29.97
CA GLU A 126 8.31 21.22 29.84
C GLU A 126 8.90 20.32 28.75
N GLU A 127 8.67 19.02 28.85
CA GLU A 127 9.25 18.03 27.95
C GLU A 127 8.22 17.26 27.09
N GLY A 128 6.93 17.48 27.32
CA GLY A 128 5.83 16.81 26.63
C GLY A 128 5.00 17.77 25.77
N LEU A 129 3.74 17.38 25.56
CA LEU A 129 2.80 18.09 24.71
C LEU A 129 1.97 19.15 25.45
N GLY A 130 1.92 19.12 26.79
CA GLY A 130 1.14 20.04 27.62
C GLY A 130 -0.38 19.92 27.44
N LEU A 131 -0.88 18.75 27.07
CA LEU A 131 -2.32 18.50 26.97
C LEU A 131 -2.98 18.59 28.33
N ASN A 132 -4.20 19.13 28.35
CA ASN A 132 -4.99 19.16 29.57
C ASN A 132 -5.46 17.73 29.92
N PRO A 133 -5.04 17.15 31.08
CA PRO A 133 -5.41 15.79 31.45
C PRO A 133 -6.92 15.61 31.70
N GLU A 134 -7.71 16.67 31.82
CA GLU A 134 -9.17 16.59 31.89
C GLU A 134 -9.82 16.13 30.57
N HIS A 135 -9.12 16.23 29.47
CA HIS A 135 -9.57 15.71 28.18
C HIS A 135 -9.12 14.26 27.90
N LEU A 136 -8.32 13.66 28.78
CA LEU A 136 -7.81 12.31 28.60
C LEU A 136 -8.75 11.27 29.24
N TYR A 137 -9.04 10.22 28.48
CA TYR A 137 -9.79 9.04 28.90
C TYR A 137 -9.01 7.80 28.48
N VAL A 138 -9.14 6.72 29.25
CA VAL A 138 -8.33 5.53 29.00
C VAL A 138 -9.19 4.27 28.98
N THR A 139 -8.76 3.30 28.19
CA THR A 139 -9.35 1.97 28.18
C THR A 139 -8.34 0.92 28.60
N VAL A 140 -8.82 -0.19 29.16
CA VAL A 140 -8.02 -1.32 29.61
C VAL A 140 -8.75 -2.62 29.32
N PHE A 141 -8.02 -3.73 29.31
CA PHE A 141 -8.56 -5.05 29.06
C PHE A 141 -9.48 -5.55 30.17
N ALA A 142 -10.71 -5.94 29.81
CA ALA A 142 -11.73 -6.44 30.75
C ALA A 142 -11.53 -7.92 31.14
N GLY A 143 -10.54 -8.59 30.56
CA GLY A 143 -10.40 -10.04 30.64
C GLY A 143 -11.14 -10.75 29.50
N ASP A 144 -10.90 -12.06 29.39
CA ASP A 144 -11.55 -12.94 28.44
C ASP A 144 -11.75 -14.32 29.08
N GLU A 145 -13.01 -14.62 29.43
CA GLU A 145 -13.36 -15.88 30.12
C GLU A 145 -13.09 -17.10 29.23
N GLU A 146 -13.29 -17.00 27.94
CA GLU A 146 -13.09 -18.10 26.98
C GLU A 146 -11.63 -18.53 26.92
N SER A 147 -10.71 -17.59 26.96
CA SER A 147 -9.25 -17.82 26.97
C SER A 147 -8.68 -17.98 28.40
N GLY A 148 -9.51 -17.80 29.43
CA GLY A 148 -9.08 -17.85 30.84
C GLY A 148 -8.18 -16.69 31.26
N MET A 149 -8.23 -15.55 30.57
CA MET A 149 -7.40 -14.38 30.86
C MET A 149 -8.08 -13.42 31.82
N ALA A 150 -7.33 -13.01 32.85
CA ALA A 150 -7.81 -12.04 33.82
C ALA A 150 -7.86 -10.61 33.27
N ALA A 151 -8.76 -9.80 33.84
CA ALA A 151 -8.80 -8.37 33.57
C ALA A 151 -7.51 -7.67 34.03
N ASP A 152 -7.14 -6.59 33.32
CA ASP A 152 -5.93 -5.81 33.61
C ASP A 152 -6.14 -4.80 34.75
N SER A 153 -6.26 -5.31 35.95
CA SER A 153 -6.41 -4.50 37.16
C SER A 153 -5.17 -3.65 37.50
N GLU A 154 -3.97 -4.11 37.09
CA GLU A 154 -2.72 -3.36 37.29
C GLU A 154 -2.76 -2.02 36.55
N SER A 155 -3.12 -2.01 35.27
CA SER A 155 -3.25 -0.78 34.52
C SER A 155 -4.32 0.15 35.07
N VAL A 156 -5.44 -0.37 35.60
CA VAL A 156 -6.47 0.42 36.26
C VAL A 156 -5.89 1.19 37.47
N GLU A 157 -5.13 0.52 38.33
CA GLU A 157 -4.57 1.17 39.52
C GLU A 157 -3.47 2.18 39.17
N ILE A 158 -2.64 1.91 38.13
CA ILE A 158 -1.66 2.88 37.66
C ILE A 158 -2.38 4.14 37.13
N TRP A 159 -3.41 3.99 36.31
CA TRP A 159 -4.17 5.12 35.77
C TRP A 159 -4.89 5.92 36.86
N LYS A 160 -5.50 5.28 37.84
CA LYS A 160 -6.10 5.96 39.01
C LYS A 160 -5.09 6.84 39.72
N LYS A 161 -3.89 6.30 39.94
CA LYS A 161 -2.81 7.06 40.58
C LYS A 161 -2.38 8.26 39.72
N LEU A 162 -2.14 8.07 38.44
CA LEU A 162 -1.69 9.13 37.52
C LEU A 162 -2.68 10.29 37.42
N PHE A 163 -3.97 10.01 37.32
CA PHE A 163 -5.00 11.04 37.34
C PHE A 163 -5.12 11.67 38.73
N GLY A 164 -5.04 10.86 39.79
CA GLY A 164 -5.07 11.35 41.18
C GLY A 164 -3.93 12.32 41.50
N ASP A 165 -2.72 12.06 41.00
CA ASP A 165 -1.56 12.96 41.10
C ASP A 165 -1.79 14.32 40.42
N LYS A 166 -2.70 14.39 39.46
CA LYS A 166 -3.18 15.63 38.81
C LYS A 166 -4.44 16.22 39.46
N GLY A 167 -4.93 15.64 40.56
CA GLY A 167 -6.14 16.09 41.27
C GLY A 167 -7.45 15.70 40.57
N ILE A 168 -7.41 14.73 39.67
CA ILE A 168 -8.56 14.26 38.90
C ILE A 168 -9.06 12.94 39.47
N GLU A 169 -10.36 12.88 39.81
CA GLU A 169 -11.00 11.62 40.19
C GLU A 169 -11.16 10.71 38.94
N ALA A 170 -10.53 9.54 38.95
CA ALA A 170 -10.57 8.59 37.85
C ALA A 170 -11.46 7.39 38.21
N LYS A 171 -12.77 7.58 38.09
CA LYS A 171 -13.75 6.49 38.28
C LYS A 171 -13.56 5.43 37.20
N PHE A 172 -13.47 4.16 37.61
CA PHE A 172 -13.48 3.00 36.73
C PHE A 172 -14.91 2.57 36.42
N VAL A 173 -15.16 2.29 35.15
CA VAL A 173 -16.45 1.81 34.63
C VAL A 173 -16.21 0.59 33.74
N GLU A 174 -16.87 -0.51 34.05
CA GLU A 174 -16.81 -1.74 33.29
C GLU A 174 -17.88 -1.75 32.20
N LEU A 175 -17.46 -1.60 30.95
CA LEU A 175 -18.35 -1.62 29.78
C LEU A 175 -18.36 -3.01 29.09
N GLY A 176 -17.20 -3.62 28.90
CA GLY A 176 -17.06 -4.93 28.27
C GLY A 176 -17.18 -4.90 26.75
N THR A 177 -18.22 -4.28 26.19
CA THR A 177 -18.43 -4.19 24.74
C THR A 177 -18.82 -2.78 24.29
N GLU A 178 -18.68 -2.52 22.98
CA GLU A 178 -19.10 -1.24 22.37
C GLU A 178 -20.61 -1.06 22.46
N GLU A 179 -21.38 -2.12 22.23
CA GLU A 179 -22.85 -2.09 22.31
C GLU A 179 -23.31 -1.68 23.70
N ARG A 180 -22.67 -2.22 24.76
CA ARG A 180 -22.97 -1.84 26.12
C ARG A 180 -22.50 -0.40 26.42
N GLY A 181 -21.39 0.03 25.82
CA GLY A 181 -20.95 1.42 25.83
C GLY A 181 -21.97 2.37 25.23
N ASN A 182 -22.52 2.01 24.07
CA ASN A 182 -23.58 2.74 23.38
C ASN A 182 -24.88 2.87 24.20
N GLU A 183 -25.16 1.92 25.10
CA GLU A 183 -26.33 1.94 25.97
C GLU A 183 -26.11 2.73 27.26
N LEU A 184 -24.95 2.55 27.91
CA LEU A 184 -24.65 3.03 29.25
C LEU A 184 -23.93 4.38 29.26
N GLY A 185 -23.15 4.68 28.24
CA GLY A 185 -22.35 5.89 28.15
C GLY A 185 -21.20 5.96 29.16
N MET A 186 -20.73 7.16 29.39
CA MET A 186 -19.56 7.46 30.24
C MET A 186 -19.79 7.20 31.73
N GLN A 187 -21.00 7.27 32.24
CA GLN A 187 -21.35 7.11 33.67
C GLN A 187 -20.46 7.90 34.64
N GLY A 188 -19.90 9.01 34.19
CA GLY A 188 -18.91 9.78 34.94
C GLY A 188 -17.55 9.08 35.10
N GLY A 189 -17.29 8.05 34.28
CA GLY A 189 -16.04 7.33 34.25
C GLY A 189 -14.92 8.09 33.53
N ARG A 190 -13.70 7.65 33.77
CA ARG A 190 -12.48 8.10 33.10
C ARG A 190 -11.61 6.93 32.64
N ILE A 191 -11.74 5.81 33.34
CA ILE A 191 -11.08 4.54 33.02
C ILE A 191 -12.19 3.55 32.66
N PHE A 192 -12.09 2.89 31.50
CA PHE A 192 -13.12 1.97 31.01
C PHE A 192 -12.48 0.64 30.66
N SER A 193 -13.19 -0.47 30.86
CA SER A 193 -12.73 -1.77 30.38
C SER A 193 -13.56 -2.27 29.22
N TYR A 194 -12.85 -2.84 28.22
CA TYR A 194 -13.44 -3.55 27.10
C TYR A 194 -12.80 -4.93 26.92
N GLY A 195 -13.53 -5.83 26.29
CA GLY A 195 -13.06 -7.17 25.98
C GLY A 195 -11.98 -7.21 24.90
N ALA A 196 -11.56 -8.41 24.53
CA ALA A 196 -10.45 -8.66 23.63
C ALA A 196 -10.59 -8.04 22.22
N LYS A 197 -11.80 -7.72 21.78
CA LYS A 197 -12.00 -7.04 20.51
C LYS A 197 -11.40 -5.62 20.47
N LYS A 198 -11.28 -4.97 21.65
CA LYS A 198 -10.80 -3.58 21.78
C LYS A 198 -9.49 -3.42 22.56
N ASN A 199 -9.30 -4.19 23.62
CA ASN A 199 -8.12 -4.03 24.48
C ASN A 199 -7.27 -5.30 24.56
N TRP A 200 -7.14 -6.00 23.43
CA TRP A 200 -6.17 -7.07 23.24
C TRP A 200 -5.50 -6.92 21.89
N TRP A 201 -4.21 -7.12 21.85
CA TRP A 201 -3.46 -7.10 20.62
C TRP A 201 -2.70 -8.40 20.37
N SER A 202 -2.80 -8.91 19.14
CA SER A 202 -1.91 -9.86 18.49
C SER A 202 -1.99 -9.68 16.97
N ARG A 203 -1.03 -10.19 16.20
CA ARG A 203 -1.08 -10.14 14.73
C ARG A 203 -2.29 -10.88 14.15
N ALA A 204 -2.79 -11.87 14.87
CA ALA A 204 -3.96 -12.66 14.47
C ALA A 204 -5.29 -12.14 15.04
N GLY A 205 -5.27 -11.03 15.77
CA GLY A 205 -6.45 -10.43 16.43
C GLY A 205 -6.74 -11.04 17.80
N VAL A 206 -8.00 -11.34 18.09
CA VAL A 206 -8.45 -11.80 19.42
C VAL A 206 -7.84 -13.16 19.83
N PRO A 207 -7.73 -13.47 21.14
CA PRO A 207 -7.10 -14.68 21.66
C PRO A 207 -7.56 -15.98 20.99
N ALA A 208 -8.86 -16.11 20.73
CA ALA A 208 -9.45 -17.30 20.10
C ALA A 208 -8.86 -17.57 18.70
N LYS A 209 -8.52 -16.53 17.94
CA LYS A 209 -7.99 -16.62 16.56
C LYS A 209 -6.49 -16.79 16.47
N MET A 210 -5.76 -16.59 17.55
CA MET A 210 -4.29 -16.71 17.55
C MET A 210 -3.86 -18.14 17.22
N PRO A 211 -2.89 -18.34 16.31
CA PRO A 211 -2.25 -19.64 16.12
C PRO A 211 -1.30 -19.98 17.27
N ALA A 212 -0.96 -21.26 17.45
CA ALA A 212 0.06 -21.67 18.41
C ALA A 212 1.41 -21.01 18.08
N GLY A 213 2.12 -20.59 19.11
CA GLY A 213 3.39 -19.85 18.99
C GLY A 213 3.23 -18.33 18.86
N GLU A 214 2.05 -17.84 18.53
CA GLU A 214 1.80 -16.39 18.44
C GLU A 214 1.86 -15.73 19.81
N ILE A 215 2.45 -14.53 19.86
CA ILE A 215 2.53 -13.70 21.05
C ILE A 215 1.47 -12.60 21.00
N GLY A 216 1.03 -12.16 22.18
CA GLY A 216 0.07 -11.08 22.33
C GLY A 216 -0.10 -10.68 23.78
N GLY A 217 -1.00 -9.76 24.04
CA GLY A 217 -1.32 -9.32 25.38
C GLY A 217 -2.39 -8.26 25.43
N PRO A 218 -2.81 -7.91 26.65
CA PRO A 218 -3.71 -6.80 26.89
C PRO A 218 -3.07 -5.49 26.45
N ASP A 219 -3.91 -4.55 26.09
CA ASP A 219 -3.46 -3.19 25.82
C ASP A 219 -4.25 -2.16 26.63
N SER A 220 -3.72 -0.93 26.63
CA SER A 220 -4.36 0.23 27.23
C SER A 220 -4.26 1.40 26.27
N GLU A 221 -5.42 1.84 25.77
CA GLU A 221 -5.54 2.96 24.85
C GLU A 221 -5.81 4.26 25.60
N VAL A 222 -5.33 5.36 25.05
CA VAL A 222 -5.63 6.71 25.50
C VAL A 222 -6.41 7.45 24.45
N PHE A 223 -7.52 8.02 24.85
CA PHE A 223 -8.42 8.82 24.02
C PHE A 223 -8.40 10.29 24.45
N TYR A 224 -8.45 11.18 23.46
CA TYR A 224 -8.63 12.61 23.69
C TYR A 224 -10.07 13.01 23.38
N ASP A 225 -10.76 13.66 24.35
CA ASP A 225 -12.10 14.21 24.18
C ASP A 225 -12.02 15.62 23.59
N PHE A 226 -12.40 15.78 22.34
CA PHE A 226 -12.48 17.06 21.67
C PHE A 226 -13.73 17.88 22.03
N GLY A 227 -14.61 17.33 22.88
CA GLY A 227 -15.83 18.02 23.32
C GLY A 227 -16.89 18.19 22.24
N LEU A 228 -16.79 17.44 21.14
CA LEU A 228 -17.81 17.46 20.08
C LEU A 228 -19.12 16.84 20.59
N PRO A 229 -20.28 17.31 20.07
CA PRO A 229 -21.55 16.68 20.36
C PRO A 229 -21.58 15.25 19.82
N HIS A 230 -22.17 14.34 20.61
CA HIS A 230 -22.40 12.98 20.16
C HIS A 230 -23.37 12.92 18.97
N ASP A 231 -23.05 12.09 17.98
CA ASP A 231 -23.95 11.82 16.86
C ASP A 231 -24.80 10.56 17.19
N PRO A 232 -26.13 10.70 17.37
CA PRO A 232 -27.00 9.61 17.79
C PRO A 232 -27.08 8.41 16.82
N LYS A 233 -26.60 8.55 15.58
CA LYS A 233 -26.54 7.43 14.63
C LYS A 233 -25.56 6.32 15.08
N PHE A 234 -24.61 6.64 15.98
CA PHE A 234 -23.63 5.70 16.52
C PHE A 234 -24.03 5.04 17.84
N GLY A 235 -25.18 5.39 18.40
CA GLY A 235 -25.69 4.85 19.66
C GLY A 235 -26.49 5.85 20.45
N LYS A 236 -27.09 5.40 21.55
CA LYS A 236 -27.86 6.28 22.43
C LYS A 236 -26.95 7.21 23.24
N GLU A 237 -25.85 6.67 23.73
CA GLU A 237 -24.89 7.35 24.61
C GLU A 237 -23.49 7.32 23.98
N CYS A 238 -22.64 8.27 24.37
CA CYS A 238 -21.25 8.34 23.92
C CYS A 238 -20.30 7.65 24.90
N HIS A 239 -19.21 7.06 24.39
CA HIS A 239 -18.15 6.43 25.17
C HIS A 239 -16.81 6.47 24.39
N PRO A 240 -15.63 6.13 24.98
CA PRO A 240 -14.35 6.30 24.29
C PRO A 240 -14.25 5.58 22.92
N ASN A 241 -14.78 4.37 22.82
CA ASN A 241 -14.82 3.59 21.57
C ASN A 241 -16.06 3.88 20.70
N CYS A 242 -16.68 5.06 20.82
CA CYS A 242 -17.78 5.48 19.99
C CYS A 242 -17.29 6.13 18.69
N ASP A 243 -17.77 5.65 17.54
CA ASP A 243 -17.36 6.14 16.21
C ASP A 243 -17.93 7.53 15.84
N CYS A 244 -18.51 8.27 16.78
CA CYS A 244 -19.04 9.61 16.52
C CYS A 244 -17.97 10.71 16.30
N GLY A 245 -16.69 10.40 16.52
CA GLY A 245 -15.58 11.34 16.32
C GLY A 245 -15.34 12.32 17.49
N ARG A 246 -16.07 12.22 18.59
CA ARG A 246 -15.82 13.01 19.80
C ARG A 246 -14.54 12.60 20.51
N PHE A 247 -14.35 11.31 20.68
CA PHE A 247 -13.14 10.71 21.24
C PHE A 247 -12.27 10.20 20.11
N ILE A 248 -10.99 10.55 20.12
CA ILE A 248 -10.02 10.03 19.17
C ILE A 248 -8.90 9.36 19.96
N GLU A 249 -8.64 8.09 19.65
CA GLU A 249 -7.48 7.37 20.18
C GLU A 249 -6.20 8.05 19.74
N ILE A 250 -5.34 8.43 20.70
CA ILE A 250 -4.06 9.12 20.47
C ILE A 250 -2.84 8.26 20.81
N GLY A 251 -3.03 7.09 21.37
CA GLY A 251 -1.96 6.12 21.61
C GLY A 251 -2.45 4.87 22.29
N ASN A 252 -1.78 3.77 21.99
CA ASN A 252 -2.04 2.44 22.52
C ASN A 252 -0.76 1.81 23.06
N SER A 253 -0.77 1.37 24.32
CA SER A 253 0.31 0.63 24.96
C SER A 253 -0.06 -0.85 25.00
N VAL A 254 0.59 -1.66 24.16
CA VAL A 254 0.42 -3.11 24.13
C VAL A 254 1.42 -3.79 25.06
N PHE A 255 0.91 -4.62 25.97
CA PHE A 255 1.68 -5.36 26.95
C PHE A 255 1.81 -6.81 26.53
N MET A 256 2.79 -7.11 25.66
CA MET A 256 3.04 -8.45 25.13
C MET A 256 3.61 -9.35 26.22
N GLN A 257 2.77 -10.17 26.83
CA GLN A 257 3.16 -11.02 27.95
C GLN A 257 2.74 -12.49 27.81
N TYR A 258 1.95 -12.83 26.76
CA TYR A 258 1.46 -14.20 26.59
C TYR A 258 1.85 -14.78 25.24
N GLN A 259 2.05 -16.12 25.24
CA GLN A 259 2.20 -16.91 24.03
C GLN A 259 1.17 -18.03 24.02
N LYS A 260 0.44 -18.18 22.92
CA LYS A 260 -0.51 -19.27 22.73
C LYS A 260 0.19 -20.60 22.52
N GLN A 261 -0.24 -21.64 23.24
CA GLN A 261 0.32 -22.99 23.16
C GLN A 261 -0.47 -23.86 22.17
N GLU A 262 0.05 -25.03 21.82
CA GLU A 262 -0.63 -25.99 20.92
C GLU A 262 -1.96 -26.51 21.48
N ASP A 263 -2.10 -26.59 22.81
CA ASP A 263 -3.33 -26.98 23.51
C ASP A 263 -4.34 -25.82 23.66
N SER A 264 -4.11 -24.72 22.98
CA SER A 264 -4.88 -23.47 23.05
C SER A 264 -4.79 -22.71 24.38
N SER A 265 -4.02 -23.17 25.35
CA SER A 265 -3.72 -22.43 26.57
C SER A 265 -2.75 -21.26 26.28
N PHE A 266 -2.65 -20.35 27.25
CA PHE A 266 -1.72 -19.22 27.19
C PHE A 266 -0.67 -19.36 28.29
N LYS A 267 0.59 -19.15 27.92
CA LYS A 267 1.72 -19.16 28.84
C LYS A 267 2.36 -17.77 28.86
N GLU A 268 2.71 -17.31 30.03
CA GLU A 268 3.47 -16.06 30.16
C GLU A 268 4.85 -16.18 29.49
N LEU A 269 5.25 -15.11 28.81
CA LEU A 269 6.58 -14.99 28.21
C LEU A 269 7.64 -14.89 29.33
N PRO A 270 8.83 -15.48 29.13
CA PRO A 270 9.95 -15.34 30.06
C PRO A 270 10.40 -13.88 30.27
N LYS A 271 10.25 -13.07 29.24
CA LYS A 271 10.44 -11.62 29.24
C LYS A 271 9.20 -10.98 28.61
N ARG A 272 8.63 -10.03 29.32
CA ARG A 272 7.47 -9.26 28.85
C ARG A 272 7.95 -8.06 28.05
N ASN A 273 7.32 -7.78 26.94
CA ASN A 273 7.67 -6.67 26.06
C ASN A 273 6.60 -5.58 26.14
N VAL A 274 7.01 -4.35 25.84
CA VAL A 274 6.10 -3.25 25.55
C VAL A 274 6.21 -2.92 24.06
N ASP A 275 5.06 -2.79 23.41
CA ASP A 275 4.90 -2.19 22.09
C ASP A 275 3.94 -1.01 22.23
N PHE A 276 4.43 0.18 21.98
CA PHE A 276 3.60 1.38 21.99
C PHE A 276 3.49 1.95 20.59
N GLY A 277 2.26 2.32 20.20
CA GLY A 277 1.95 3.04 18.98
C GLY A 277 1.06 4.25 19.25
N GLY A 278 1.51 5.44 18.83
CA GLY A 278 0.71 6.68 18.88
C GLY A 278 0.65 7.34 17.51
N GLY A 279 -0.56 7.69 17.04
CA GLY A 279 -0.72 8.40 15.76
C GLY A 279 -0.19 9.83 15.86
N LEU A 280 0.89 10.15 15.16
CA LEU A 280 1.50 11.49 15.18
C LEU A 280 0.50 12.58 14.79
N GLU A 281 -0.29 12.34 13.73
CA GLU A 281 -1.30 13.28 13.24
C GLU A 281 -2.41 13.51 14.28
N ARG A 282 -2.82 12.44 15.00
CA ARG A 282 -3.85 12.52 16.05
C ARG A 282 -3.34 13.27 17.27
N LEU A 283 -2.08 13.06 17.66
CA LEU A 283 -1.43 13.82 18.72
C LEU A 283 -1.27 15.30 18.35
N ALA A 284 -0.88 15.61 17.11
CA ALA A 284 -0.80 16.98 16.61
C ALA A 284 -2.18 17.67 16.61
N ALA A 285 -3.24 16.95 16.21
CA ALA A 285 -4.62 17.42 16.29
C ALA A 285 -5.06 17.71 17.72
N ALA A 286 -4.71 16.83 18.69
CA ALA A 286 -4.98 17.05 20.10
C ALA A 286 -4.26 18.29 20.65
N VAL A 287 -2.98 18.51 20.29
CA VAL A 287 -2.22 19.73 20.67
C VAL A 287 -2.87 20.98 20.08
N ARG A 288 -3.36 20.90 18.85
CA ARG A 288 -4.08 21.98 18.19
C ARG A 288 -5.47 22.23 18.81
N GLY A 289 -6.06 21.22 19.44
CA GLY A 289 -7.44 21.25 19.94
C GLY A 289 -8.51 21.20 18.85
N ASP A 290 -8.18 20.60 17.70
CA ASP A 290 -9.06 20.43 16.56
C ASP A 290 -9.23 18.95 16.25
N ALA A 291 -10.46 18.43 16.25
CA ALA A 291 -10.76 17.02 15.99
C ALA A 291 -10.55 16.61 14.52
N ASP A 292 -10.32 17.58 13.63
CA ASP A 292 -10.06 17.31 12.23
C ASP A 292 -8.56 17.21 11.95
N ILE A 293 -8.07 15.99 11.80
CA ILE A 293 -6.64 15.74 11.55
C ILE A 293 -6.14 16.37 10.23
N PHE A 294 -7.03 16.64 9.28
CA PHE A 294 -6.67 17.31 8.02
C PHE A 294 -6.44 18.83 8.17
N MET A 295 -6.63 19.35 9.38
CA MET A 295 -6.32 20.75 9.72
C MET A 295 -4.91 20.92 10.31
N ILE A 296 -4.13 19.87 10.47
CA ILE A 296 -2.71 19.99 10.87
C ILE A 296 -1.85 20.54 9.74
N ASP A 297 -0.70 21.08 10.08
CA ASP A 297 0.17 21.87 9.18
C ASP A 297 0.67 21.12 7.94
N VAL A 298 0.86 19.82 8.00
CA VAL A 298 1.34 19.03 6.85
C VAL A 298 0.37 19.03 5.66
N PHE A 299 -0.90 19.35 5.88
CA PHE A 299 -1.92 19.45 4.84
C PHE A 299 -2.16 20.88 4.32
N ASP A 300 -1.61 21.91 4.97
CA ASP A 300 -1.94 23.31 4.68
C ASP A 300 -1.68 23.70 3.22
N ALA A 301 -0.48 23.40 2.71
CA ALA A 301 -0.12 23.75 1.33
C ALA A 301 -0.97 22.99 0.29
N ALA A 302 -1.17 21.69 0.49
CA ALA A 302 -1.97 20.86 -0.40
C ALA A 302 -3.46 21.26 -0.37
N ARG A 303 -3.99 21.63 0.81
CA ARG A 303 -5.36 22.12 0.98
C ARG A 303 -5.55 23.46 0.24
N ALA A 304 -4.61 24.39 0.35
CA ALA A 304 -4.67 25.68 -0.35
C ALA A 304 -4.75 25.51 -1.87
N VAL A 305 -3.99 24.56 -2.45
CA VAL A 305 -4.09 24.24 -3.88
C VAL A 305 -5.49 23.78 -4.25
N LEU A 306 -6.09 22.90 -3.48
CA LEU A 306 -7.45 22.40 -3.74
C LEU A 306 -8.50 23.51 -3.61
N GLU A 307 -8.38 24.41 -2.63
CA GLU A 307 -9.26 25.56 -2.47
C GLU A 307 -9.17 26.52 -3.66
N GLU A 308 -7.96 26.84 -4.10
CA GLU A 308 -7.72 27.71 -5.27
C GLU A 308 -8.28 27.10 -6.56
N ARG A 309 -7.98 25.80 -6.79
CA ARG A 309 -8.35 25.13 -8.05
C ARG A 309 -9.83 24.79 -8.15
N SER A 310 -10.50 24.53 -7.02
CA SER A 310 -11.95 24.23 -6.98
C SER A 310 -12.83 25.47 -6.82
N GLY A 311 -12.30 26.56 -6.26
CA GLY A 311 -13.08 27.71 -5.81
C GLY A 311 -13.97 27.43 -4.60
N LYS A 312 -13.82 26.28 -3.94
CA LYS A 312 -14.52 25.88 -2.72
C LYS A 312 -13.60 26.01 -1.51
N GLN A 313 -14.19 26.12 -0.32
CA GLN A 313 -13.43 26.17 0.92
C GLN A 313 -13.46 24.83 1.63
N TYR A 314 -12.36 24.49 2.29
CA TYR A 314 -12.38 23.38 3.23
C TYR A 314 -13.35 23.71 4.38
N GLY A 315 -14.26 22.78 4.70
CA GLY A 315 -15.36 23.02 5.64
C GLY A 315 -16.73 23.15 4.95
N ASP A 316 -16.77 23.40 3.65
CA ASP A 316 -18.02 23.33 2.88
C ASP A 316 -18.58 21.91 2.93
N ALA A 317 -19.85 21.77 3.29
CA ALA A 317 -20.47 20.47 3.56
C ALA A 317 -20.43 19.48 2.37
N ASP A 318 -20.47 20.01 1.14
CA ASP A 318 -20.44 19.23 -0.11
C ASP A 318 -19.01 19.00 -0.65
N ALA A 319 -17.98 19.57 -0.02
CA ALA A 319 -16.61 19.53 -0.49
C ALA A 319 -15.66 18.82 0.48
N THR A 320 -15.84 18.96 1.79
CA THR A 320 -14.91 18.52 2.83
C THR A 320 -14.47 17.05 2.68
N ARG A 321 -15.41 16.14 2.41
CA ARG A 321 -15.09 14.72 2.21
C ARG A 321 -14.14 14.51 1.03
N SER A 322 -14.37 15.17 -0.09
CA SER A 322 -13.51 15.08 -1.27
C SER A 322 -12.12 15.67 -1.03
N PHE A 323 -12.03 16.77 -0.30
CA PHE A 323 -10.75 17.34 0.13
C PHE A 323 -9.95 16.33 0.94
N ARG A 324 -10.54 15.73 1.99
CA ARG A 324 -9.86 14.76 2.86
C ARG A 324 -9.33 13.56 2.09
N ILE A 325 -10.13 13.01 1.17
CA ILE A 325 -9.72 11.88 0.33
C ILE A 325 -8.52 12.25 -0.54
N ILE A 326 -8.55 13.39 -1.21
CA ILE A 326 -7.45 13.82 -2.08
C ILE A 326 -6.18 14.10 -1.25
N LEU A 327 -6.32 14.78 -0.13
CA LEU A 327 -5.19 15.11 0.76
C LEU A 327 -4.49 13.86 1.28
N ASP A 328 -5.25 12.89 1.82
CA ASP A 328 -4.71 11.63 2.28
C ASP A 328 -4.02 10.85 1.16
N HIS A 329 -4.73 10.65 0.07
CA HIS A 329 -4.26 9.79 -1.02
C HIS A 329 -3.07 10.38 -1.75
N MET A 330 -2.98 11.71 -1.91
CA MET A 330 -1.82 12.33 -2.53
C MET A 330 -0.61 12.35 -1.60
N ARG A 331 -0.82 12.46 -0.28
CA ARG A 331 0.25 12.24 0.69
C ARG A 331 0.81 10.81 0.57
N ALA A 332 -0.04 9.80 0.64
CA ALA A 332 0.37 8.40 0.46
C ALA A 332 1.08 8.15 -0.89
N ALA A 333 0.53 8.68 -1.99
CA ALA A 333 1.12 8.56 -3.32
C ALA A 333 2.51 9.18 -3.41
N SER A 334 2.75 10.32 -2.75
CA SER A 334 4.05 10.97 -2.71
C SER A 334 5.10 10.07 -2.04
N PHE A 335 4.78 9.45 -0.91
CA PHE A 335 5.66 8.51 -0.24
C PHE A 335 5.89 7.22 -1.04
N PHE A 336 4.86 6.69 -1.69
CA PHE A 336 4.98 5.50 -2.52
C PHE A 336 5.88 5.73 -3.73
N ILE A 337 5.66 6.80 -4.48
CA ILE A 337 6.44 7.09 -5.68
C ILE A 337 7.89 7.39 -5.31
N SER A 338 8.14 8.13 -4.22
CA SER A 338 9.49 8.40 -3.71
C SER A 338 10.22 7.15 -3.21
N SER A 339 9.48 6.12 -2.77
CA SER A 339 10.00 4.79 -2.42
C SER A 339 10.16 3.85 -3.62
N GLY A 340 10.00 4.34 -4.85
CA GLY A 340 10.22 3.57 -6.07
C GLY A 340 8.98 2.85 -6.62
N ILE A 341 7.83 2.92 -5.95
CA ILE A 341 6.59 2.31 -6.44
C ILE A 341 6.06 3.11 -7.64
N ARG A 342 5.54 2.41 -8.64
CA ARG A 342 4.92 3.00 -9.83
C ARG A 342 3.48 2.49 -10.00
N PRO A 343 2.55 3.31 -10.54
CA PRO A 343 1.18 2.87 -10.79
C PRO A 343 1.15 1.60 -11.65
N GLY A 344 0.55 0.53 -11.12
CA GLY A 344 0.57 -0.80 -11.74
C GLY A 344 -0.78 -1.51 -11.72
N ASN A 345 -0.79 -2.79 -12.16
CA ASN A 345 -1.98 -3.64 -12.17
C ASN A 345 -1.95 -4.72 -11.06
N SER A 346 -0.90 -4.75 -10.24
CA SER A 346 -0.71 -5.74 -9.18
C SER A 346 0.00 -5.10 -7.98
N GLU A 347 -0.13 -5.72 -6.82
CA GLU A 347 0.61 -5.42 -5.60
C GLU A 347 0.57 -3.93 -5.20
N GLN A 348 1.67 -3.37 -4.72
CA GLN A 348 1.78 -1.97 -4.30
C GLN A 348 1.40 -0.99 -5.42
N GLY A 349 1.77 -1.31 -6.67
CA GLY A 349 1.44 -0.48 -7.83
C GLY A 349 -0.06 -0.38 -8.09
N TYR A 350 -0.82 -1.44 -7.80
CA TYR A 350 -2.27 -1.44 -7.89
C TYR A 350 -2.90 -0.54 -6.83
N VAL A 351 -2.41 -0.61 -5.59
CA VAL A 351 -2.88 0.25 -4.50
C VAL A 351 -2.62 1.71 -4.83
N LEU A 352 -1.40 2.05 -5.25
CA LEU A 352 -1.05 3.41 -5.68
C LEU A 352 -1.99 3.92 -6.78
N ARG A 353 -2.22 3.11 -7.81
CA ARG A 353 -3.15 3.45 -8.90
C ARG A 353 -4.58 3.68 -8.41
N ARG A 354 -5.04 2.87 -7.47
CA ARG A 354 -6.37 3.02 -6.84
C ARG A 354 -6.50 4.37 -6.11
N LEU A 355 -5.49 4.74 -5.30
CA LEU A 355 -5.45 6.04 -4.59
C LEU A 355 -5.51 7.22 -5.58
N ILE A 356 -4.68 7.19 -6.63
CA ILE A 356 -4.65 8.23 -7.66
C ILE A 356 -6.02 8.35 -8.35
N ARG A 357 -6.59 7.24 -8.78
CA ARG A 357 -7.88 7.24 -9.51
C ARG A 357 -9.05 7.68 -8.67
N ARG A 358 -9.06 7.32 -7.38
CA ARG A 358 -10.05 7.80 -6.42
C ARG A 358 -9.94 9.32 -6.23
N SER A 359 -8.72 9.85 -6.12
CA SER A 359 -8.47 11.30 -6.05
C SER A 359 -8.91 12.06 -7.30
N ILE A 360 -8.69 11.49 -8.50
CA ILE A 360 -9.17 12.10 -9.76
C ILE A 360 -10.69 12.23 -9.76
N ARG A 361 -11.40 11.21 -9.30
CA ARG A 361 -12.86 11.26 -9.19
C ARG A 361 -13.32 12.33 -8.19
N GLU A 362 -12.68 12.40 -7.04
CA GLU A 362 -13.02 13.40 -6.02
C GLU A 362 -12.69 14.82 -6.50
N ALA A 363 -11.59 15.02 -7.24
CA ALA A 363 -11.30 16.30 -7.90
C ALA A 363 -12.38 16.67 -8.93
N ASP A 364 -12.88 15.67 -9.69
CA ASP A 364 -14.00 15.89 -10.63
C ASP A 364 -15.28 16.33 -9.92
N LYS A 365 -15.61 15.77 -8.73
CA LYS A 365 -16.73 16.22 -7.86
C LYS A 365 -16.56 17.64 -7.34
N LEU A 366 -15.31 18.04 -7.05
CA LEU A 366 -14.99 19.41 -6.67
C LEU A 366 -15.08 20.42 -7.84
N GLY A 367 -15.31 19.93 -9.06
CA GLY A 367 -15.39 20.76 -10.27
C GLY A 367 -14.04 20.96 -10.97
N ILE A 368 -12.96 20.36 -10.49
CA ILE A 368 -11.62 20.45 -11.08
C ILE A 368 -11.51 19.48 -12.25
N LYS A 369 -11.55 20.00 -13.48
CA LYS A 369 -11.54 19.18 -14.69
C LYS A 369 -10.15 19.01 -15.30
N ASP A 370 -9.20 19.86 -14.96
CA ASP A 370 -7.82 19.80 -15.38
C ASP A 370 -6.97 18.96 -14.40
N ALA A 371 -5.76 18.61 -14.80
CA ALA A 371 -4.81 17.92 -13.93
C ALA A 371 -4.44 18.81 -12.73
N VAL A 372 -4.44 18.24 -11.53
CA VAL A 372 -4.20 18.97 -10.27
C VAL A 372 -3.39 18.14 -9.26
N LEU A 373 -3.36 16.81 -9.40
CA LEU A 373 -2.83 15.95 -8.35
C LEU A 373 -1.33 16.16 -8.10
N ALA A 374 -0.57 16.48 -9.14
CA ALA A 374 0.84 16.80 -9.02
C ALA A 374 1.06 18.08 -8.20
N GLU A 375 0.26 19.13 -8.43
CA GLU A 375 0.33 20.38 -7.66
C GLU A 375 -0.01 20.14 -6.17
N VAL A 376 -1.02 19.32 -5.90
CA VAL A 376 -1.37 18.92 -4.51
C VAL A 376 -0.22 18.16 -3.85
N ALA A 377 0.42 17.23 -4.57
CA ALA A 377 1.51 16.40 -4.05
C ALA A 377 2.77 17.23 -3.73
N GLU A 378 3.04 18.31 -4.45
CA GLU A 378 4.19 19.20 -4.18
C GLU A 378 4.17 19.77 -2.75
N GLY A 379 2.98 20.03 -2.21
CA GLY A 379 2.83 20.52 -0.84
C GLY A 379 3.45 19.59 0.20
N PHE A 380 3.42 18.28 -0.03
CA PHE A 380 3.96 17.30 0.90
C PHE A 380 5.50 17.22 0.85
N GLY A 381 6.14 17.45 -0.30
CA GLY A 381 7.59 17.51 -0.40
C GLY A 381 8.22 18.49 0.57
N ALA A 382 7.66 19.70 0.64
CA ALA A 382 8.14 20.75 1.55
C ALA A 382 7.75 20.45 3.02
N ALA A 383 6.56 19.93 3.28
CA ALA A 383 6.09 19.64 4.63
C ALA A 383 6.90 18.54 5.33
N TYR A 384 7.47 17.62 4.57
CA TYR A 384 8.25 16.50 5.09
C TYR A 384 9.76 16.59 4.86
N ALA A 385 10.27 17.73 4.36
CA ALA A 385 11.68 17.89 3.99
C ALA A 385 12.67 17.58 5.13
N ASP A 386 12.33 17.92 6.37
CA ASP A 386 13.19 17.69 7.54
C ASP A 386 13.24 16.21 7.96
N ALA A 387 12.09 15.51 7.92
CA ALA A 387 12.00 14.14 8.39
C ALA A 387 12.27 13.11 7.27
N TYR A 388 11.78 13.40 6.07
CA TYR A 388 11.84 12.51 4.91
C TYR A 388 12.30 13.24 3.65
N PRO A 389 13.56 13.70 3.60
CA PRO A 389 14.09 14.51 2.51
C PRO A 389 14.02 13.82 1.14
N PHE A 390 13.93 12.50 1.10
CA PHE A 390 13.78 11.72 -0.12
C PHE A 390 12.46 12.00 -0.86
N VAL A 391 11.40 12.45 -0.17
CA VAL A 391 10.13 12.83 -0.80
C VAL A 391 10.33 14.08 -1.65
N GLN A 392 11.01 15.10 -1.10
CA GLN A 392 11.33 16.31 -1.85
C GLN A 392 12.32 16.03 -2.99
N ALA A 393 13.32 15.17 -2.77
CA ALA A 393 14.28 14.79 -3.80
C ALA A 393 13.62 14.08 -5.00
N ALA A 394 12.48 13.40 -4.79
CA ALA A 394 11.71 12.69 -5.82
C ALA A 394 10.62 13.56 -6.49
N ALA A 395 10.56 14.87 -6.23
CA ALA A 395 9.46 15.74 -6.66
C ALA A 395 9.15 15.67 -8.16
N GLU A 396 10.17 15.64 -9.03
CA GLU A 396 10.00 15.52 -10.48
C GLU A 396 9.37 14.17 -10.86
N THR A 397 9.88 13.09 -10.28
CA THR A 397 9.33 11.73 -10.51
C THR A 397 7.88 11.63 -10.04
N ILE A 398 7.56 12.23 -8.88
CA ILE A 398 6.19 12.27 -8.35
C ILE A 398 5.28 13.00 -9.35
N ARG A 399 5.70 14.16 -9.83
CA ARG A 399 4.98 14.94 -10.83
C ARG A 399 4.71 14.13 -12.09
N GLU A 400 5.74 13.57 -12.71
CA GLU A 400 5.63 12.82 -13.97
C GLU A 400 4.67 11.63 -13.86
N GLU A 401 4.76 10.84 -12.78
CA GLU A 401 3.91 9.65 -12.62
C GLU A 401 2.45 10.03 -12.32
N LEU A 402 2.21 11.08 -11.53
CA LEU A 402 0.86 11.56 -11.24
C LEU A 402 0.21 12.16 -12.49
N GLU A 403 0.88 13.06 -13.21
CA GLU A 403 0.35 13.67 -14.43
C GLU A 403 0.01 12.62 -15.49
N LYS A 404 0.89 11.64 -15.68
CA LYS A 404 0.71 10.55 -16.64
C LYS A 404 -0.53 9.70 -16.32
N GLU A 405 -0.69 9.24 -15.07
CA GLU A 405 -1.84 8.43 -14.66
C GLU A 405 -3.12 9.29 -14.67
N GLU A 406 -3.06 10.56 -14.25
CA GLU A 406 -4.20 11.46 -14.22
C GLU A 406 -4.72 11.76 -15.62
N VAL A 407 -3.87 12.15 -16.56
CA VAL A 407 -4.26 12.41 -17.97
C VAL A 407 -4.87 11.17 -18.61
N GLN A 408 -4.30 9.99 -18.35
CA GLN A 408 -4.82 8.75 -18.90
C GLN A 408 -6.17 8.39 -18.27
N PHE A 409 -6.31 8.48 -16.95
CA PHE A 409 -7.52 8.04 -16.26
C PHE A 409 -8.69 9.00 -16.44
N ARG A 410 -8.48 10.32 -16.59
CA ARG A 410 -9.57 11.26 -16.88
C ARG A 410 -10.35 10.87 -18.16
N LYS A 411 -9.68 10.35 -19.17
CA LYS A 411 -10.33 9.81 -20.37
C LYS A 411 -11.19 8.59 -20.04
N THR A 412 -10.66 7.68 -19.24
CA THR A 412 -11.38 6.49 -18.76
C THR A 412 -12.58 6.87 -17.91
N LEU A 413 -12.43 7.84 -17.01
CA LEU A 413 -13.48 8.33 -16.13
C LEU A 413 -14.68 8.86 -16.91
N VAL A 414 -14.45 9.73 -17.90
CA VAL A 414 -15.51 10.28 -18.75
C VAL A 414 -16.29 9.19 -19.49
N HIS A 415 -15.57 8.22 -20.07
CA HIS A 415 -16.22 7.11 -20.78
C HIS A 415 -16.95 6.16 -19.83
N GLY A 416 -16.29 5.76 -18.73
CA GLY A 416 -16.88 4.87 -17.72
C GLY A 416 -18.13 5.45 -17.05
N MET A 417 -18.09 6.72 -16.68
CA MET A 417 -19.26 7.42 -16.12
C MET A 417 -20.44 7.46 -17.09
N LYS A 418 -20.17 7.74 -18.37
CA LYS A 418 -21.22 7.75 -19.41
C LYS A 418 -21.86 6.36 -19.60
N GLU A 419 -21.06 5.30 -19.58
CA GLU A 419 -21.59 3.93 -19.69
C GLU A 419 -22.37 3.52 -18.43
N LEU A 420 -21.86 3.89 -17.25
CA LEU A 420 -22.54 3.65 -15.98
C LEU A 420 -23.89 4.36 -15.91
N GLU A 421 -24.00 5.57 -16.45
CA GLU A 421 -25.27 6.29 -16.56
C GLU A 421 -26.27 5.58 -17.47
N LYS A 422 -25.82 5.01 -18.60
CA LYS A 422 -26.68 4.23 -19.51
C LYS A 422 -27.21 2.94 -18.87
N MET A 423 -26.45 2.32 -17.96
CA MET A 423 -26.86 1.11 -17.26
C MET A 423 -27.97 1.35 -16.24
N GLY A 424 -28.12 2.57 -15.74
CA GLY A 424 -29.12 2.91 -14.73
C GLY A 424 -28.94 2.10 -13.45
N GLY A 425 -29.98 1.33 -13.05
CA GLY A 425 -29.95 0.52 -11.82
C GLY A 425 -29.29 -0.87 -11.99
N ALA A 426 -28.97 -1.30 -13.22
CA ALA A 426 -28.38 -2.61 -13.50
C ALA A 426 -26.89 -2.49 -13.84
N ILE A 427 -26.08 -2.10 -12.84
CA ILE A 427 -24.64 -1.86 -13.02
C ILE A 427 -23.89 -3.19 -13.20
N ASP A 428 -23.17 -3.36 -14.32
CA ASP A 428 -22.22 -4.45 -14.54
C ASP A 428 -20.78 -3.97 -14.31
N ALA A 429 -20.31 -4.13 -13.07
CA ALA A 429 -18.96 -3.72 -12.68
C ALA A 429 -17.86 -4.52 -13.40
N PHE A 430 -18.11 -5.78 -13.74
CA PHE A 430 -17.17 -6.62 -14.48
C PHE A 430 -16.99 -6.11 -15.92
N MET A 431 -18.07 -5.75 -16.60
CA MET A 431 -18.02 -5.19 -17.95
C MET A 431 -17.34 -3.82 -17.97
N LEU A 432 -17.64 -2.95 -16.99
CA LEU A 432 -16.98 -1.66 -16.82
C LEU A 432 -15.46 -1.81 -16.67
N PHE A 433 -15.03 -2.79 -15.88
CA PHE A 433 -13.61 -3.07 -15.68
C PHE A 433 -12.95 -3.64 -16.94
N THR A 434 -13.52 -4.69 -17.53
CA THR A 434 -12.86 -5.41 -18.62
C THR A 434 -12.88 -4.66 -19.96
N THR A 435 -13.93 -3.90 -20.23
CA THR A 435 -14.11 -3.18 -21.50
C THR A 435 -13.59 -1.75 -21.47
N TYR A 436 -13.85 -1.06 -20.36
CA TYR A 436 -13.55 0.37 -20.26
C TYR A 436 -12.37 0.68 -19.31
N GLY A 437 -11.84 -0.32 -18.60
CA GLY A 437 -10.76 -0.13 -17.62
C GLY A 437 -11.18 0.67 -16.38
N PHE A 438 -12.50 0.71 -16.11
CA PHE A 438 -13.05 1.41 -14.96
C PHE A 438 -12.92 0.53 -13.71
N PRO A 439 -12.29 0.99 -12.62
CA PRO A 439 -12.02 0.15 -11.45
C PRO A 439 -13.30 -0.39 -10.79
N VAL A 440 -13.25 -1.65 -10.37
CA VAL A 440 -14.40 -2.31 -9.71
C VAL A 440 -14.76 -1.62 -8.41
N GLU A 441 -13.75 -1.26 -7.60
CA GLU A 441 -13.94 -0.58 -6.31
C GLU A 441 -14.58 0.79 -6.50
N LEU A 442 -14.19 1.51 -7.54
CA LEU A 442 -14.79 2.80 -7.87
C LEU A 442 -16.24 2.64 -8.34
N THR A 443 -16.54 1.56 -9.05
CA THR A 443 -17.91 1.21 -9.44
C THR A 443 -18.77 0.89 -8.21
N GLU A 444 -18.22 0.14 -7.25
CA GLU A 444 -18.87 -0.19 -5.97
C GLU A 444 -19.17 1.08 -5.15
N GLU A 445 -18.19 1.96 -5.00
CA GLU A 445 -18.35 3.23 -4.30
C GLU A 445 -19.46 4.10 -4.93
N ILE A 446 -19.50 4.20 -6.26
CA ILE A 446 -20.53 4.95 -6.99
C ILE A 446 -21.91 4.29 -6.82
N ALA A 447 -21.98 2.97 -6.88
CA ALA A 447 -23.23 2.24 -6.67
C ALA A 447 -23.78 2.47 -5.26
N LYS A 448 -22.92 2.40 -4.25
CA LYS A 448 -23.26 2.67 -2.84
C LYS A 448 -23.77 4.11 -2.65
N GLU A 449 -23.09 5.11 -3.25
CA GLU A 449 -23.54 6.50 -3.23
C GLU A 449 -24.93 6.71 -3.88
N ARG A 450 -25.26 5.89 -4.90
CA ARG A 450 -26.55 5.92 -5.58
C ARG A 450 -27.63 5.04 -4.90
N GLY A 451 -27.29 4.37 -3.79
CA GLY A 451 -28.19 3.43 -3.10
C GLY A 451 -28.45 2.14 -3.89
N ILE A 452 -27.56 1.77 -4.81
CA ILE A 452 -27.64 0.55 -5.64
C ILE A 452 -26.80 -0.54 -4.97
N ALA A 453 -27.40 -1.67 -4.63
CA ALA A 453 -26.68 -2.83 -4.12
C ALA A 453 -26.02 -3.58 -5.29
N LEU A 454 -24.69 -3.81 -5.19
CA LEU A 454 -23.93 -4.67 -6.10
C LEU A 454 -23.66 -6.02 -5.41
N ASP A 455 -23.84 -7.10 -6.15
CA ASP A 455 -23.37 -8.42 -5.71
C ASP A 455 -21.85 -8.53 -5.98
N MET A 456 -21.06 -8.07 -5.01
CA MET A 456 -19.60 -8.09 -5.12
C MET A 456 -19.04 -9.51 -5.15
N SER A 457 -19.72 -10.50 -4.56
CA SER A 457 -19.32 -11.90 -4.63
C SER A 457 -19.38 -12.42 -6.08
N ALA A 458 -20.46 -12.12 -6.79
CA ALA A 458 -20.61 -12.48 -8.20
C ALA A 458 -19.59 -11.73 -9.09
N VAL A 459 -19.26 -10.47 -8.78
CA VAL A 459 -18.23 -9.71 -9.49
C VAL A 459 -16.86 -10.33 -9.27
N GLN A 460 -16.51 -10.68 -8.02
CA GLN A 460 -15.24 -11.32 -7.68
C GLN A 460 -15.09 -12.69 -8.35
N GLU A 461 -16.14 -13.50 -8.37
CA GLU A 461 -16.14 -14.80 -9.07
C GLU A 461 -15.87 -14.65 -10.57
N LYS A 462 -16.53 -13.67 -11.23
CA LYS A 462 -16.25 -13.34 -12.64
C LYS A 462 -14.82 -12.86 -12.86
N MET A 463 -14.30 -12.02 -11.95
CA MET A 463 -12.92 -11.53 -12.00
C MET A 463 -11.91 -12.66 -11.86
N GLU A 464 -12.15 -13.58 -10.91
CA GLU A 464 -11.28 -14.73 -10.67
C GLU A 464 -11.33 -15.73 -11.83
N THR A 465 -12.50 -15.99 -12.36
CA THR A 465 -12.68 -16.77 -13.58
C THR A 465 -11.94 -16.15 -14.77
N HIS A 466 -12.05 -14.84 -14.96
CA HIS A 466 -11.33 -14.12 -16.02
C HIS A 466 -9.81 -14.15 -15.78
N LYS A 467 -9.35 -14.01 -14.54
CA LYS A 467 -7.94 -14.12 -14.15
C LYS A 467 -7.41 -15.53 -14.37
N ASN A 468 -8.20 -16.56 -14.04
CA ASN A 468 -7.82 -17.96 -14.24
C ASN A 468 -7.80 -18.32 -15.73
N LEU A 469 -8.80 -17.90 -16.51
CA LEU A 469 -8.78 -18.02 -17.98
C LEU A 469 -7.58 -17.27 -18.60
N SER A 470 -7.24 -16.10 -18.06
CA SER A 470 -6.04 -15.37 -18.47
C SER A 470 -4.76 -16.08 -18.03
N ARG A 471 -4.73 -16.71 -16.84
CA ARG A 471 -3.62 -17.53 -16.35
C ARG A 471 -3.51 -18.86 -17.06
N GLU A 472 -4.62 -19.55 -17.32
CA GLU A 472 -4.64 -20.77 -18.13
C GLU A 472 -4.24 -20.46 -19.58
N GLY A 473 -4.74 -19.37 -20.14
CA GLY A 473 -4.25 -18.83 -21.40
C GLY A 473 -2.76 -18.43 -21.34
N ALA A 474 -2.25 -17.99 -20.20
CA ALA A 474 -0.83 -17.74 -19.99
C ALA A 474 -0.05 -19.03 -19.70
N ALA A 475 -0.59 -19.99 -18.92
CA ALA A 475 0.04 -21.29 -18.66
C ALA A 475 0.11 -22.17 -19.92
N GLN A 476 -0.92 -22.13 -20.76
CA GLN A 476 -0.82 -22.68 -22.12
C GLN A 476 0.18 -21.91 -23.00
N LYS A 477 0.44 -20.62 -22.72
CA LYS A 477 1.50 -19.81 -23.34
C LYS A 477 2.91 -20.15 -22.85
N PHE A 478 3.08 -20.79 -21.69
CA PHE A 478 4.40 -21.20 -21.16
C PHE A 478 5.06 -22.36 -21.93
N ALA A 479 4.37 -22.95 -22.89
CA ALA A 479 4.99 -23.83 -23.91
C ALA A 479 5.59 -23.01 -25.08
N GLY A 480 6.39 -21.98 -24.79
CA GLY A 480 7.09 -21.18 -25.80
C GLY A 480 6.24 -20.11 -26.53
N GLY A 481 5.08 -19.73 -25.99
CA GLY A 481 4.19 -18.73 -26.63
C GLY A 481 3.42 -19.26 -27.85
N LEU A 482 3.46 -20.56 -28.09
CA LEU A 482 2.86 -21.26 -29.22
C LEU A 482 1.36 -21.53 -28.96
N ALA A 483 0.52 -21.21 -29.93
CA ALA A 483 -0.90 -21.55 -29.88
C ALA A 483 -1.16 -23.05 -30.15
N ASP A 484 -0.29 -23.69 -30.97
CA ASP A 484 -0.32 -25.10 -31.30
C ASP A 484 1.09 -25.56 -31.77
N HIS A 485 1.22 -26.81 -32.22
CA HIS A 485 2.46 -27.38 -32.78
C HIS A 485 2.39 -27.58 -34.30
N ALA A 486 1.53 -26.82 -34.98
CA ALA A 486 1.48 -26.85 -36.44
C ALA A 486 2.83 -26.39 -37.04
N GLU A 487 3.18 -26.94 -38.18
CA GLU A 487 4.45 -26.64 -38.86
C GLU A 487 4.69 -25.13 -39.04
N GLN A 488 3.66 -24.39 -39.45
CA GLN A 488 3.76 -22.94 -39.58
C GLN A 488 4.01 -22.21 -38.26
N THR A 489 3.42 -22.69 -37.13
CA THR A 489 3.64 -22.14 -35.82
C THR A 489 5.07 -22.38 -35.35
N VAL A 490 5.65 -23.56 -35.61
CA VAL A 490 7.06 -23.89 -35.35
C VAL A 490 8.02 -22.97 -36.14
N ARG A 491 7.71 -22.70 -37.38
CA ARG A 491 8.47 -21.74 -38.22
C ARG A 491 8.43 -20.34 -37.60
N TYR A 492 7.26 -19.86 -37.25
CA TYR A 492 7.12 -18.56 -36.55
C TYR A 492 7.85 -18.51 -35.20
N HIS A 493 7.96 -19.63 -34.50
CA HIS A 493 8.70 -19.69 -33.26
C HIS A 493 10.21 -19.45 -33.47
N THR A 494 10.78 -20.08 -34.50
CA THR A 494 12.17 -19.82 -34.85
C THR A 494 12.38 -18.40 -35.37
N ALA A 495 11.45 -17.89 -36.21
CA ALA A 495 11.49 -16.49 -36.66
C ALA A 495 11.40 -15.48 -35.48
N HIS A 496 10.72 -15.83 -34.39
CA HIS A 496 10.64 -15.01 -33.19
C HIS A 496 12.02 -14.85 -32.51
N HIS A 497 12.81 -15.92 -32.39
CA HIS A 497 14.17 -15.86 -31.87
C HIS A 497 15.09 -14.98 -32.74
N LEU A 498 15.00 -15.15 -34.08
CA LEU A 498 15.75 -14.28 -34.99
C LEU A 498 15.34 -12.80 -34.85
N LEU A 499 14.04 -12.54 -34.69
CA LEU A 499 13.51 -11.19 -34.49
C LEU A 499 14.01 -10.54 -33.21
N LEU A 500 13.97 -11.25 -32.07
CA LEU A 500 14.45 -10.71 -30.79
C LEU A 500 15.92 -10.30 -30.91
N LYS A 501 16.76 -11.16 -31.48
CA LYS A 501 18.18 -10.87 -31.65
C LYS A 501 18.42 -9.72 -32.63
N ALA A 502 17.68 -9.65 -33.71
CA ALA A 502 17.76 -8.54 -34.66
C ALA A 502 17.36 -7.20 -34.02
N LEU A 503 16.33 -7.20 -33.14
CA LEU A 503 15.96 -6.02 -32.35
C LEU A 503 17.09 -5.58 -31.41
N GLN A 504 17.78 -6.51 -30.74
CA GLN A 504 18.94 -6.19 -29.91
C GLN A 504 20.09 -5.58 -30.71
N VAL A 505 20.36 -6.10 -31.92
CA VAL A 505 21.42 -5.58 -32.81
C VAL A 505 21.11 -4.14 -33.25
N VAL A 506 19.83 -3.84 -33.56
CA VAL A 506 19.44 -2.53 -34.13
C VAL A 506 19.14 -1.48 -33.06
N LEU A 507 18.56 -1.88 -31.95
CA LEU A 507 18.05 -0.97 -30.91
C LEU A 507 18.90 -0.93 -29.64
N GLY A 508 19.80 -1.93 -29.47
CA GLY A 508 20.69 -2.02 -28.31
C GLY A 508 20.46 -3.27 -27.45
N PRO A 509 21.46 -3.65 -26.63
CA PRO A 509 21.45 -4.87 -25.83
C PRO A 509 20.38 -4.88 -24.70
N ASP A 510 19.85 -3.71 -24.33
CA ASP A 510 18.83 -3.57 -23.27
C ASP A 510 17.41 -3.96 -23.75
N VAL A 511 17.28 -4.40 -25.00
CA VAL A 511 16.02 -4.91 -25.56
C VAL A 511 15.79 -6.34 -25.09
N HIS A 512 14.78 -6.54 -24.24
CA HIS A 512 14.38 -7.85 -23.73
C HIS A 512 12.93 -8.17 -24.07
N GLN A 513 12.63 -9.43 -24.27
CA GLN A 513 11.26 -9.90 -24.43
C GLN A 513 10.44 -9.64 -23.18
N ARG A 514 9.20 -9.14 -23.35
CA ARG A 514 8.21 -8.90 -22.31
C ARG A 514 6.92 -9.69 -22.53
N GLY A 515 6.81 -10.37 -23.65
CA GLY A 515 5.70 -11.25 -23.98
C GLY A 515 5.74 -11.69 -25.43
N SER A 516 5.10 -12.81 -25.73
CA SER A 516 4.98 -13.35 -27.09
C SER A 516 3.59 -13.95 -27.32
N ASN A 517 3.21 -14.07 -28.58
CA ASN A 517 2.05 -14.84 -29.02
C ASN A 517 2.26 -15.28 -30.46
N ILE A 518 2.36 -16.58 -30.67
CA ILE A 518 2.70 -17.21 -31.93
C ILE A 518 1.56 -18.12 -32.36
N THR A 519 0.99 -17.88 -33.52
CA THR A 519 -0.09 -18.65 -34.16
C THR A 519 0.33 -19.08 -35.56
N SER A 520 -0.45 -19.91 -36.19
CA SER A 520 -0.23 -20.28 -37.62
C SER A 520 -0.39 -19.10 -38.59
N GLU A 521 -0.96 -17.98 -38.18
CA GLU A 521 -1.20 -16.81 -39.02
C GLU A 521 -0.10 -15.75 -38.87
N ARG A 522 0.49 -15.59 -37.70
CA ARG A 522 1.46 -14.55 -37.36
C ARG A 522 2.24 -14.83 -36.09
N LEU A 523 3.36 -14.13 -35.95
CA LEU A 523 4.01 -13.96 -34.65
C LEU A 523 3.79 -12.55 -34.11
N ARG A 524 3.80 -12.43 -32.76
CA ARG A 524 3.78 -11.18 -32.03
C ARG A 524 4.85 -11.23 -30.93
N ILE A 525 5.64 -10.18 -30.83
CA ILE A 525 6.59 -9.96 -29.72
C ILE A 525 6.29 -8.63 -29.04
N ASP A 526 6.30 -8.62 -27.74
CA ASP A 526 6.31 -7.42 -26.90
C ASP A 526 7.73 -7.31 -26.29
N PHE A 527 8.37 -6.15 -26.42
CA PHE A 527 9.77 -5.97 -26.02
C PHE A 527 10.01 -4.60 -25.37
N SER A 528 11.04 -4.53 -24.49
CA SER A 528 11.42 -3.30 -23.81
C SER A 528 12.06 -2.31 -24.79
N TYR A 529 11.38 -1.19 -25.05
CA TYR A 529 11.91 -0.07 -25.83
C TYR A 529 11.05 1.18 -25.60
N GLY A 530 11.69 2.30 -25.20
CA GLY A 530 10.98 3.51 -24.76
C GLY A 530 10.44 4.39 -25.89
N GLN A 531 10.84 4.15 -27.15
CA GLN A 531 10.54 5.02 -28.29
C GLN A 531 9.84 4.25 -29.41
N LYS A 532 9.17 4.97 -30.31
CA LYS A 532 8.66 4.39 -31.57
C LYS A 532 9.85 4.07 -32.48
N MET A 533 9.85 2.88 -33.10
CA MET A 533 10.85 2.53 -34.10
C MET A 533 10.69 3.38 -35.35
N THR A 534 11.83 3.81 -35.92
CA THR A 534 11.84 4.46 -37.22
C THR A 534 11.61 3.43 -38.35
N ASP A 535 11.24 3.89 -39.53
CA ASP A 535 11.05 3.00 -40.67
C ASP A 535 12.38 2.39 -41.13
N GLU A 536 13.51 3.11 -40.92
CA GLU A 536 14.87 2.60 -41.17
C GLU A 536 15.20 1.44 -40.23
N GLN A 537 14.93 1.60 -38.94
CA GLN A 537 15.16 0.55 -37.92
C GLN A 537 14.33 -0.71 -38.22
N LYS A 538 13.06 -0.55 -38.61
CA LYS A 538 12.20 -1.69 -38.99
C LYS A 538 12.75 -2.42 -40.23
N ARG A 539 13.15 -1.68 -41.26
CA ARG A 539 13.75 -2.28 -42.48
C ARG A 539 15.07 -2.99 -42.16
N GLU A 540 15.88 -2.44 -41.29
CA GLU A 540 17.14 -3.08 -40.88
C GLU A 540 16.91 -4.37 -40.10
N VAL A 541 15.92 -4.40 -39.19
CA VAL A 541 15.50 -5.63 -38.50
C VAL A 541 15.02 -6.68 -39.48
N GLU A 542 14.15 -6.30 -40.42
CA GLU A 542 13.68 -7.20 -41.49
C GLU A 542 14.85 -7.75 -42.33
N ARG A 543 15.80 -6.88 -42.70
CA ARG A 543 16.99 -7.26 -43.47
C ARG A 543 17.81 -8.32 -42.75
N ILE A 544 18.12 -8.08 -41.44
CA ILE A 544 18.91 -9.00 -40.61
C ILE A 544 18.20 -10.37 -40.50
N VAL A 545 16.90 -10.39 -40.21
CA VAL A 545 16.15 -11.64 -40.06
C VAL A 545 16.17 -12.43 -41.41
N ASN A 546 15.91 -11.76 -42.53
CA ASN A 546 15.90 -12.40 -43.82
C ASN A 546 17.29 -12.88 -44.26
N GLU A 547 18.35 -12.17 -43.91
CA GLU A 547 19.73 -12.60 -44.12
C GLU A 547 20.02 -13.90 -43.36
N LYS A 548 19.62 -14.01 -42.09
CA LYS A 548 19.79 -15.23 -41.28
C LYS A 548 18.92 -16.39 -41.78
N ILE A 549 17.81 -16.13 -42.40
CA ILE A 549 17.01 -17.14 -43.11
C ILE A 549 17.79 -17.67 -44.34
N ALA A 550 18.37 -16.76 -45.13
CA ALA A 550 19.12 -17.12 -46.34
C ALA A 550 20.46 -17.82 -46.06
N GLU A 551 21.08 -17.53 -44.90
CA GLU A 551 22.33 -18.20 -44.46
C GLU A 551 22.15 -19.70 -44.16
N ALA A 552 20.93 -20.19 -44.01
CA ALA A 552 20.62 -21.61 -43.76
C ALA A 552 21.33 -22.16 -42.52
N ILE A 553 21.19 -21.46 -41.39
CA ILE A 553 21.89 -21.75 -40.14
C ILE A 553 21.20 -22.91 -39.41
N PRO A 554 21.94 -23.91 -38.88
CA PRO A 554 21.38 -24.96 -38.02
C PRO A 554 20.79 -24.40 -36.74
N VAL A 555 19.62 -24.90 -36.35
CA VAL A 555 19.00 -24.61 -35.02
C VAL A 555 19.19 -25.82 -34.14
N VAL A 556 19.92 -25.65 -33.03
CA VAL A 556 20.38 -26.76 -32.18
C VAL A 556 19.79 -26.62 -30.77
N ARG A 557 19.22 -27.70 -30.27
CA ARG A 557 18.81 -27.83 -28.88
C ARG A 557 19.93 -28.45 -28.04
N THR A 558 20.23 -27.85 -26.89
CA THR A 558 21.18 -28.38 -25.92
C THR A 558 20.57 -28.28 -24.53
N ASP A 559 20.56 -29.38 -23.78
CA ASP A 559 20.15 -29.37 -22.38
C ASP A 559 21.39 -29.17 -21.50
N MET A 560 21.39 -28.15 -20.64
CA MET A 560 22.54 -27.79 -19.80
C MET A 560 22.08 -27.22 -18.45
N LYS A 561 23.03 -27.02 -17.52
CA LYS A 561 22.73 -26.35 -16.26
C LYS A 561 22.39 -24.87 -16.52
N LYS A 562 21.44 -24.36 -15.75
CA LYS A 562 20.99 -22.95 -15.82
C LYS A 562 22.17 -21.97 -15.76
N GLU A 563 23.10 -22.17 -14.79
CA GLU A 563 24.28 -21.31 -14.62
C GLU A 563 25.24 -21.33 -15.83
N GLU A 564 25.31 -22.45 -16.56
CA GLU A 564 26.12 -22.55 -17.78
C GLU A 564 25.48 -21.79 -18.93
N ALA A 565 24.16 -21.89 -19.06
CA ALA A 565 23.39 -21.17 -20.07
C ALA A 565 23.43 -19.64 -19.85
N GLU A 566 23.37 -19.20 -18.61
CA GLU A 566 23.51 -17.78 -18.23
C GLU A 566 24.90 -17.24 -18.57
N LYS A 567 25.96 -18.02 -18.33
CA LYS A 567 27.35 -17.64 -18.70
C LYS A 567 27.55 -17.52 -20.21
N LEU A 568 26.78 -18.26 -21.01
CA LEU A 568 26.77 -18.14 -22.46
C LEU A 568 25.96 -16.92 -22.96
N GLY A 569 25.34 -16.16 -22.06
CA GLY A 569 24.49 -15.01 -22.40
C GLY A 569 23.17 -15.44 -23.04
N ALA A 570 22.64 -16.61 -22.68
CA ALA A 570 21.35 -17.07 -23.20
C ALA A 570 20.22 -16.17 -22.68
N GLU A 571 19.40 -15.65 -23.58
CA GLU A 571 18.22 -14.83 -23.25
C GLU A 571 17.18 -15.67 -22.52
N HIS A 572 16.57 -15.09 -21.48
CA HIS A 572 15.51 -15.72 -20.71
C HIS A 572 14.45 -14.69 -20.31
N GLU A 573 13.25 -15.16 -19.99
CA GLU A 573 12.17 -14.28 -19.57
C GLU A 573 12.42 -13.78 -18.15
N PHE A 574 12.40 -12.45 -17.98
CA PHE A 574 12.65 -11.81 -16.68
C PHE A 574 11.54 -12.17 -15.69
N GLY A 575 11.92 -12.64 -14.49
CA GLY A 575 11.00 -13.03 -13.41
C GLY A 575 10.42 -14.44 -13.54
N ALA A 576 10.80 -15.22 -14.56
CA ALA A 576 10.43 -16.64 -14.66
C ALA A 576 11.34 -17.53 -13.80
N THR A 577 10.75 -18.52 -13.12
CA THR A 577 11.51 -19.53 -12.36
C THR A 577 11.84 -20.69 -13.28
N TYR A 578 13.13 -21.00 -13.44
CA TYR A 578 13.62 -22.10 -14.27
C TYR A 578 14.18 -23.24 -13.39
N PRO A 579 14.04 -24.50 -13.82
CA PRO A 579 14.66 -25.64 -13.15
C PRO A 579 16.20 -25.58 -13.24
N GLU A 580 16.89 -26.40 -12.47
CA GLU A 580 18.38 -26.49 -12.44
C GLU A 580 18.96 -26.88 -13.80
N THR A 581 18.25 -27.73 -14.57
CA THR A 581 18.59 -28.09 -15.94
C THR A 581 17.57 -27.46 -16.89
N VAL A 582 18.06 -26.75 -17.90
CA VAL A 582 17.26 -26.01 -18.88
C VAL A 582 17.57 -26.45 -20.28
N SER A 583 16.54 -26.39 -21.16
CA SER A 583 16.74 -26.53 -22.60
C SER A 583 17.08 -25.16 -23.20
N VAL A 584 18.14 -25.12 -23.97
CA VAL A 584 18.62 -23.94 -24.69
C VAL A 584 18.57 -24.22 -26.19
N TYR A 585 18.00 -23.30 -26.94
CA TYR A 585 18.08 -23.32 -28.39
C TYR A 585 19.06 -22.28 -28.91
N SER A 586 20.00 -22.70 -29.75
CA SER A 586 20.94 -21.80 -30.45
C SER A 586 20.71 -21.79 -31.94
N VAL A 587 20.81 -20.63 -32.55
CA VAL A 587 20.88 -20.47 -33.99
C VAL A 587 22.36 -20.38 -34.38
N GLY A 588 22.92 -21.49 -34.76
CA GLY A 588 24.36 -21.70 -34.98
C GLY A 588 25.05 -22.42 -33.83
N PRO A 589 26.37 -22.69 -33.93
CA PRO A 589 27.19 -23.29 -32.89
C PRO A 589 27.18 -22.44 -31.62
N LEU A 590 27.14 -23.06 -30.42
CA LEU A 590 27.01 -22.35 -29.15
C LEU A 590 28.08 -21.27 -28.91
N ASP A 591 29.29 -21.46 -29.39
CA ASP A 591 30.43 -20.54 -29.22
C ASP A 591 30.37 -19.32 -30.16
N SER A 592 29.53 -19.36 -31.20
CA SER A 592 29.39 -18.32 -32.24
C SER A 592 27.95 -18.13 -32.72
N ALA A 593 26.97 -18.53 -31.92
CA ALA A 593 25.56 -18.48 -32.27
C ALA A 593 25.04 -17.05 -32.47
N PHE A 594 24.18 -16.88 -33.44
CA PHE A 594 23.49 -15.61 -33.66
C PHE A 594 22.49 -15.31 -32.55
N SER A 595 21.73 -16.31 -32.06
CA SER A 595 20.81 -16.24 -30.94
C SER A 595 20.98 -17.46 -30.02
N ILE A 596 20.90 -17.26 -28.73
CA ILE A 596 20.86 -18.33 -27.71
C ILE A 596 19.76 -17.98 -26.73
N GLU A 597 18.77 -18.87 -26.54
CA GLU A 597 17.60 -18.57 -25.71
C GLU A 597 17.17 -19.79 -24.88
N PHE A 598 16.73 -19.57 -23.63
CA PHE A 598 15.99 -20.55 -22.85
C PHE A 598 14.65 -20.83 -23.51
N CYS A 599 14.45 -22.01 -24.06
CA CYS A 599 13.23 -22.33 -24.79
C CYS A 599 12.89 -23.81 -24.68
N GLY A 600 11.63 -24.12 -24.41
CA GLY A 600 11.10 -25.49 -24.33
C GLY A 600 10.30 -25.93 -25.55
N GLY A 601 10.00 -25.01 -26.49
CA GLY A 601 9.11 -25.26 -27.62
C GLY A 601 9.83 -25.88 -28.80
N PRO A 602 9.11 -26.46 -29.76
CA PRO A 602 9.72 -26.97 -30.99
C PRO A 602 10.18 -25.82 -31.90
N HIS A 603 11.31 -26.08 -32.60
CA HIS A 603 11.88 -25.20 -33.62
C HIS A 603 12.15 -25.99 -34.91
N VAL A 604 12.31 -25.28 -36.02
CA VAL A 604 12.81 -25.87 -37.26
C VAL A 604 14.25 -26.35 -37.07
N ALA A 605 14.71 -27.28 -37.86
CA ALA A 605 16.09 -27.77 -37.82
C ALA A 605 17.10 -26.80 -38.45
N ASN A 606 16.62 -25.97 -39.39
CA ASN A 606 17.46 -25.02 -40.12
C ASN A 606 16.67 -23.74 -40.43
N THR A 607 17.30 -22.56 -40.36
CA THR A 607 16.64 -21.29 -40.64
C THR A 607 16.11 -21.16 -42.07
N SER A 608 16.67 -21.89 -43.05
CA SER A 608 16.15 -21.92 -44.42
C SER A 608 14.71 -22.40 -44.55
N GLU A 609 14.22 -23.22 -43.59
CA GLU A 609 12.85 -23.70 -43.58
C GLU A 609 11.82 -22.55 -43.42
N LEU A 610 12.24 -21.41 -42.87
CA LEU A 610 11.40 -20.21 -42.77
C LEU A 610 11.15 -19.56 -44.14
N GLY A 611 12.09 -19.76 -45.05
CA GLY A 611 12.03 -19.22 -46.42
C GLY A 611 11.42 -20.16 -47.45
N GLU A 612 10.98 -21.37 -47.04
CA GLU A 612 10.39 -22.34 -47.97
C GLU A 612 9.17 -21.77 -48.71
N GLY A 613 9.09 -22.06 -50.00
CA GLY A 613 8.07 -21.49 -50.88
C GLY A 613 8.31 -20.04 -51.31
N GLY A 614 9.54 -19.55 -51.13
CA GLY A 614 9.92 -18.18 -51.47
C GLY A 614 9.48 -17.13 -50.44
N LYS A 615 9.12 -17.56 -49.25
CA LYS A 615 8.68 -16.67 -48.18
C LYS A 615 9.82 -15.84 -47.61
N HIS A 616 9.49 -14.66 -47.13
CA HIS A 616 10.39 -13.77 -46.40
C HIS A 616 9.70 -13.19 -45.16
N PHE A 617 10.49 -12.82 -44.16
CA PHE A 617 10.02 -12.22 -42.95
C PHE A 617 9.65 -10.75 -43.18
N LYS A 618 8.48 -10.33 -42.65
CA LYS A 618 7.99 -8.97 -42.75
C LYS A 618 7.27 -8.48 -41.52
N ILE A 619 7.58 -7.27 -41.08
CA ILE A 619 6.90 -6.57 -39.98
C ILE A 619 5.63 -5.92 -40.52
N LEU A 620 4.48 -6.41 -40.08
CA LEU A 620 3.18 -5.82 -40.45
C LEU A 620 2.87 -4.55 -39.70
N LYS A 621 3.18 -4.51 -38.39
CA LYS A 621 2.83 -3.40 -37.53
C LYS A 621 3.79 -3.31 -36.33
N GLU A 622 4.11 -2.06 -35.96
CA GLU A 622 4.78 -1.74 -34.71
C GLU A 622 3.93 -0.72 -33.94
N GLU A 623 3.64 -0.97 -32.66
CA GLU A 623 2.77 -0.13 -31.83
C GLU A 623 3.22 -0.13 -30.37
N ALA A 624 2.80 0.88 -29.58
CA ALA A 624 2.99 0.87 -28.14
C ALA A 624 2.04 -0.16 -27.50
N SER A 625 2.55 -1.02 -26.62
CA SER A 625 1.75 -1.98 -25.85
C SER A 625 1.46 -1.45 -24.44
N SER A 626 2.47 -0.88 -23.80
CA SER A 626 2.39 -0.20 -22.51
C SER A 626 3.57 0.77 -22.36
N ALA A 627 3.70 1.45 -21.23
CA ALA A 627 4.83 2.35 -20.98
C ALA A 627 6.15 1.58 -21.08
N GLY A 628 7.07 2.06 -21.92
CA GLY A 628 8.37 1.42 -22.16
C GLY A 628 8.32 0.07 -22.90
N ILE A 629 7.14 -0.40 -23.34
CA ILE A 629 6.98 -1.66 -24.06
C ILE A 629 6.43 -1.42 -25.46
N ARG A 630 7.14 -1.92 -26.47
CA ARG A 630 6.73 -1.89 -27.86
C ARG A 630 6.25 -3.28 -28.30
N ARG A 631 5.38 -3.32 -29.27
CA ARG A 631 4.79 -4.53 -29.86
C ARG A 631 5.03 -4.58 -31.35
N ILE A 632 5.58 -5.69 -31.82
CA ILE A 632 5.67 -6.00 -33.26
C ILE A 632 4.76 -7.18 -33.58
N LYS A 633 4.05 -7.07 -34.70
CA LYS A 633 3.37 -8.18 -35.39
C LYS A 633 4.08 -8.41 -36.71
N ALA A 634 4.46 -9.67 -36.99
CA ALA A 634 5.20 -10.04 -38.20
C ALA A 634 4.70 -11.37 -38.79
N VAL A 635 5.01 -11.59 -40.04
CA VAL A 635 4.62 -12.76 -40.83
C VAL A 635 5.80 -13.29 -41.65
N LEU A 636 5.65 -14.51 -42.17
CA LEU A 636 6.44 -15.11 -43.25
C LEU A 636 5.56 -15.17 -44.52
N GLU A 637 5.71 -14.20 -45.41
CA GLU A 637 4.89 -14.03 -46.64
C GLU A 637 5.72 -14.16 -47.92
#